data_83fa68e64070ae7167460d0a60b32bfe
#
_entry.id   83fa68e64070ae7167460d0a60b32bfe
#
_cell.length_a   1.000
_cell.length_b   1.000
_cell.length_c   1.000
_cell.angle_alpha   90.00
_cell.angle_beta   90.00
_cell.angle_gamma   90.00
#
_symmetry.space_group_name_H-M   'P 1'
#
loop_
_entity.id
_entity.type
_entity.pdbx_description
1 polymer ?
#
loop_
_entity_poly.entity_id
_entity_poly.type
_entity_poly.pdbx_seq_one_letter_code
_entity_poly.pdbx_strand_id
1 'polypeptide(L)'
;MFFGFLDPVLMRIIRLEQIVDGVRRLAKWVTDIEDRILTISGTDFRESIRLNTYGGIYALDFSEQAKSPFKRYLYRDLLPGKFGDVMRGFAADDEGHVYVNKDSKMPYWFRVDPKSNTLDTITMLKNDGSVVDHLGCGTNLLNYHGDIFGHSCDLAPDETYLGYVYRYRPANDCWKRWPLPEPSHVVRWVTNGRTEDELLLVTEEKKYQTDGHLYYFYPARDSFAFIQTAGPETAIKGYTKSVVRDDNRNCLWIGTDQAFYRFNFDSETLHSYTFPDGRPTFISDILLRENGQIVLATIQTGLQEFDPDTGIFMKIGGFIPEGQQPPDTNEFLELPTDDIATLNLTEDDELLLTTFKGLVFRGTSSSGETSTFTTSDGLGGDEFNTASTFFSSADQRWYAGGINGFVSFSTDDLKISPSPYNPVMLRYRILDRGKGFETLHPLPSVPTEALVLEPSVIYCTLDFTIPDYFARGERHYQTKLEGLDLDWSSSTTSNSVRYTSLAPGTYTFRVRAYDGEGRKGRLERCLTIIVLKPFYQRWWFILLGILSALAIFYGMHRFRMTHLREKMERERKVLSLELRSLRQQLNPHFISNAMNAIKEYIQRPNAENPARYLTDFSLMMRRFLESSRRRFTPIADEVDMLKRYVSLEQLRYPGKFDVVFTIDPDLDPAMDEVPSLLLQPIIENAIEHGLRPLNSGGYLRICFELDSDDDDVIICTVSDNGVGRKIAAMRSKSPGHISRATAILAERQALLASDDEIKLSVLVTDLYPEREHTGTVVTVRIEAG
;
A
#
# COMPACT_ATOMS: atom_id res chain seq x y z
N MET A 1 -12.78 -47.41 6.44
CA MET A 1 -14.21 -47.34 6.07
C MET A 1 -14.66 -45.92 6.27
N PHE A 2 -15.25 -45.28 5.27
CA PHE A 2 -15.73 -43.93 5.36
C PHE A 2 -17.23 -43.89 5.65
N PHE A 3 -17.65 -43.12 6.59
CA PHE A 3 -19.06 -42.82 6.84
C PHE A 3 -19.30 -41.33 6.55
N GLY A 4 -20.15 -41.05 5.59
CA GLY A 4 -20.60 -39.72 5.27
C GLY A 4 -22.06 -39.55 5.65
N PHE A 5 -22.38 -38.43 6.27
CA PHE A 5 -23.76 -38.01 6.49
C PHE A 5 -24.11 -36.98 5.42
N LEU A 6 -25.08 -37.31 4.57
CA LEU A 6 -25.64 -36.42 3.57
C LEU A 6 -26.95 -35.81 4.13
N ASP A 7 -27.08 -34.50 4.05
CA ASP A 7 -28.40 -33.88 4.25
C ASP A 7 -29.28 -34.21 3.05
N PRO A 8 -30.37 -34.98 3.22
CA PRO A 8 -31.20 -35.41 2.11
C PRO A 8 -31.99 -34.25 1.46
N VAL A 9 -32.12 -33.09 2.13
CA VAL A 9 -32.85 -31.94 1.62
C VAL A 9 -31.91 -31.01 0.86
N LEU A 10 -30.71 -30.77 1.38
CA LEU A 10 -29.73 -29.83 0.78
C LEU A 10 -28.70 -30.56 -0.08
N MET A 11 -28.67 -31.88 -0.08
CA MET A 11 -27.64 -32.70 -0.78
C MET A 11 -26.20 -32.24 -0.49
N ARG A 12 -25.94 -31.84 0.76
CA ARG A 12 -24.60 -31.44 1.22
C ARG A 12 -23.99 -32.50 2.11
N ILE A 13 -22.66 -32.68 2.02
CA ILE A 13 -21.94 -33.45 3.02
C ILE A 13 -21.84 -32.58 4.28
N ILE A 14 -22.51 -33.00 5.35
CA ILE A 14 -22.46 -32.33 6.65
C ILE A 14 -21.23 -32.81 7.42
N ARG A 15 -20.87 -34.08 7.25
CA ARG A 15 -19.76 -34.69 7.97
C ARG A 15 -19.25 -35.94 7.23
N LEU A 16 -17.92 -36.04 7.12
CA LEU A 16 -17.27 -37.26 6.63
C LEU A 16 -16.35 -37.78 7.73
N GLU A 17 -16.53 -39.01 8.16
CA GLU A 17 -15.68 -39.67 9.16
C GLU A 17 -14.95 -40.85 8.51
N GLN A 18 -13.62 -40.86 8.68
CA GLN A 18 -12.79 -42.00 8.31
C GLN A 18 -12.49 -42.84 9.54
N ILE A 19 -12.73 -44.13 9.48
CA ILE A 19 -12.32 -45.08 10.50
C ILE A 19 -11.21 -45.94 9.90
N VAL A 20 -9.98 -45.75 10.35
CA VAL A 20 -8.81 -46.56 9.99
C VAL A 20 -8.20 -47.09 11.29
N ASP A 21 -8.04 -48.39 11.38
CA ASP A 21 -7.45 -49.08 12.55
C ASP A 21 -8.03 -48.66 13.91
N GLY A 22 -9.36 -48.48 13.97
CA GLY A 22 -10.06 -48.08 15.17
C GLY A 22 -9.95 -46.62 15.56
N VAL A 23 -9.21 -45.78 14.78
CA VAL A 23 -9.05 -44.36 15.02
C VAL A 23 -9.98 -43.56 14.12
N ARG A 24 -10.86 -42.77 14.73
CA ARG A 24 -11.72 -41.82 14.01
C ARG A 24 -10.90 -40.59 13.60
N ARG A 25 -10.74 -40.37 12.32
CA ARG A 25 -10.23 -39.10 11.77
C ARG A 25 -11.36 -38.32 11.15
N LEU A 26 -11.54 -37.08 11.61
CA LEU A 26 -12.54 -36.17 11.07
C LEU A 26 -11.93 -35.42 9.90
N ALA A 27 -12.50 -35.58 8.72
CA ALA A 27 -12.08 -34.80 7.54
C ALA A 27 -12.76 -33.42 7.57
N LYS A 28 -12.28 -32.53 8.46
CA LYS A 28 -12.87 -31.21 8.72
C LYS A 28 -13.03 -30.34 7.47
N TRP A 29 -12.07 -30.45 6.56
CA TRP A 29 -12.04 -29.68 5.30
C TRP A 29 -13.16 -30.06 4.30
N VAL A 30 -13.82 -31.21 4.47
CA VAL A 30 -14.99 -31.57 3.63
C VAL A 30 -16.24 -30.81 4.05
N THR A 31 -16.29 -30.31 5.28
CA THR A 31 -17.41 -29.48 5.76
C THR A 31 -17.42 -28.08 5.20
N ASP A 32 -16.29 -27.63 4.62
CA ASP A 32 -16.14 -26.29 4.04
C ASP A 32 -16.51 -26.25 2.53
N ILE A 33 -16.90 -27.40 1.93
CA ILE A 33 -17.37 -27.46 0.55
C ILE A 33 -18.83 -26.96 0.52
N GLU A 34 -19.03 -25.75 0.07
CA GLU A 34 -20.37 -25.16 -0.09
C GLU A 34 -21.13 -25.68 -1.34
N ASP A 35 -20.43 -26.36 -2.26
CA ASP A 35 -20.99 -26.86 -3.50
C ASP A 35 -21.80 -28.16 -3.33
N ARG A 36 -22.81 -28.32 -4.17
CA ARG A 36 -23.58 -29.57 -4.22
C ARG A 36 -22.72 -30.70 -4.76
N ILE A 37 -22.60 -31.79 -4.01
CA ILE A 37 -21.91 -32.99 -4.45
C ILE A 37 -22.82 -33.77 -5.37
N LEU A 38 -22.35 -34.01 -6.60
CA LEU A 38 -23.07 -34.79 -7.59
C LEU A 38 -22.76 -36.29 -7.50
N THR A 39 -21.47 -36.62 -7.33
CA THR A 39 -21.04 -38.03 -7.22
C THR A 39 -19.80 -38.13 -6.34
N ILE A 40 -19.66 -39.28 -5.70
CA ILE A 40 -18.46 -39.69 -4.97
C ILE A 40 -17.95 -40.94 -5.64
N SER A 41 -16.68 -40.95 -6.07
CA SER A 41 -16.04 -42.09 -6.72
C SER A 41 -14.62 -42.31 -6.22
N GLY A 42 -14.15 -43.51 -6.25
CA GLY A 42 -12.77 -43.90 -5.94
C GLY A 42 -12.56 -45.36 -6.21
N THR A 43 -11.37 -45.76 -6.64
CA THR A 43 -10.99 -47.12 -6.89
C THR A 43 -10.62 -47.86 -5.58
N ASP A 44 -9.97 -47.11 -4.67
CA ASP A 44 -9.75 -47.53 -3.28
C ASP A 44 -10.02 -46.31 -2.35
N PHE A 45 -11.09 -46.38 -1.58
CA PHE A 45 -11.48 -45.35 -0.65
C PHE A 45 -10.52 -45.17 0.54
N ARG A 46 -9.50 -46.04 0.65
CA ARG A 46 -8.43 -45.88 1.65
C ARG A 46 -7.32 -44.95 1.13
N GLU A 47 -7.15 -44.90 -0.20
CA GLU A 47 -6.10 -44.11 -0.83
C GLU A 47 -6.60 -42.81 -1.40
N SER A 48 -7.74 -42.80 -2.08
CA SER A 48 -8.29 -41.59 -2.67
C SER A 48 -9.79 -41.60 -2.84
N ILE A 49 -10.37 -40.39 -2.75
CA ILE A 49 -11.79 -40.11 -3.04
C ILE A 49 -11.86 -38.98 -4.04
N ARG A 50 -12.73 -39.12 -5.03
CA ARG A 50 -13.09 -38.03 -5.95
C ARG A 50 -14.51 -37.54 -5.66
N LEU A 51 -14.68 -36.26 -5.46
CA LEU A 51 -15.95 -35.59 -5.28
C LEU A 51 -16.22 -34.76 -6.52
N ASN A 52 -17.23 -35.13 -7.30
CA ASN A 52 -17.70 -34.32 -8.41
C ASN A 52 -18.80 -33.38 -7.87
N THR A 53 -18.64 -32.11 -8.10
CA THR A 53 -19.59 -31.06 -7.68
C THR A 53 -19.95 -30.17 -8.88
N TYR A 54 -20.89 -29.25 -8.72
CA TYR A 54 -21.18 -28.26 -9.76
C TYR A 54 -20.05 -27.26 -9.97
N GLY A 55 -19.23 -27.01 -8.94
CA GLY A 55 -18.07 -26.11 -9.00
C GLY A 55 -16.80 -26.75 -9.52
N GLY A 56 -16.73 -28.09 -9.63
CA GLY A 56 -15.56 -28.78 -10.11
C GLY A 56 -15.40 -30.21 -9.59
N ILE A 57 -14.25 -30.78 -9.84
CA ILE A 57 -13.83 -32.08 -9.36
C ILE A 57 -12.83 -31.89 -8.22
N TYR A 58 -13.16 -32.42 -7.04
CA TYR A 58 -12.27 -32.45 -5.90
C TYR A 58 -11.73 -33.87 -5.75
N ALA A 59 -10.44 -34.00 -5.68
CA ALA A 59 -9.78 -35.27 -5.41
C ALA A 59 -9.13 -35.22 -4.02
N LEU A 60 -9.43 -36.22 -3.21
CA LEU A 60 -8.89 -36.38 -1.87
C LEU A 60 -7.98 -37.61 -1.91
N ASP A 61 -6.69 -37.39 -1.84
CA ASP A 61 -5.70 -38.42 -1.80
C ASP A 61 -5.27 -38.67 -0.35
N PHE A 62 -5.36 -39.93 0.06
CA PHE A 62 -4.92 -40.39 1.37
C PHE A 62 -3.73 -41.34 1.23
N SER A 63 -3.35 -41.71 0.00
CA SER A 63 -2.17 -42.47 -0.26
C SER A 63 -0.95 -41.61 -0.01
N GLU A 64 -0.18 -42.01 0.96
CA GLU A 64 1.05 -41.36 1.40
C GLU A 64 0.97 -39.82 1.37
N GLN A 65 0.99 -39.23 2.52
CA GLN A 65 1.26 -37.79 2.65
C GLN A 65 2.30 -37.42 1.60
N ALA A 66 1.97 -36.54 0.68
CA ALA A 66 2.99 -35.91 -0.15
C ALA A 66 4.16 -35.65 0.78
N LYS A 67 5.31 -36.27 0.49
CA LYS A 67 6.43 -36.32 1.44
C LYS A 67 6.79 -34.88 1.75
N SER A 68 6.33 -34.41 2.91
CA SER A 68 6.83 -33.15 3.42
C SER A 68 8.35 -33.28 3.49
N PRO A 69 9.15 -32.32 3.00
CA PRO A 69 10.59 -32.33 3.17
C PRO A 69 10.98 -32.43 4.65
N PHE A 70 10.03 -32.09 5.53
CA PHE A 70 10.24 -31.96 6.96
C PHE A 70 9.73 -33.19 7.72
N LYS A 71 10.63 -33.86 8.39
CA LYS A 71 10.26 -34.82 9.42
C LYS A 71 10.06 -34.08 10.74
N ARG A 72 8.86 -34.21 11.31
CA ARG A 72 8.44 -33.48 12.50
C ARG A 72 8.56 -34.32 13.76
N TYR A 73 9.09 -33.71 14.81
CA TYR A 73 9.11 -34.23 16.17
C TYR A 73 8.33 -33.27 17.04
N LEU A 74 7.00 -33.40 17.04
CA LEU A 74 6.13 -32.47 17.73
C LEU A 74 6.03 -32.81 19.21
N TYR A 75 6.10 -31.80 20.05
CA TYR A 75 6.05 -31.94 21.50
C TYR A 75 4.81 -32.68 22.00
N ARG A 76 3.64 -32.41 21.43
CA ARG A 76 2.38 -33.08 21.73
C ARG A 76 2.39 -34.59 21.43
N ASP A 77 3.19 -35.02 20.46
CA ASP A 77 3.31 -36.42 20.06
C ASP A 77 4.35 -37.14 20.93
N LEU A 78 5.32 -36.36 21.47
CA LEU A 78 6.37 -36.83 22.36
C LEU A 78 5.91 -36.94 23.82
N LEU A 79 5.09 -36.01 24.27
CA LEU A 79 4.64 -35.88 25.66
C LEU A 79 3.14 -35.46 25.70
N PRO A 80 2.21 -36.41 25.59
CA PRO A 80 0.79 -36.11 25.57
C PRO A 80 0.33 -35.32 26.82
N GLY A 81 -0.35 -34.19 26.57
CA GLY A 81 -0.93 -33.35 27.63
C GLY A 81 -0.05 -32.22 28.15
N LYS A 82 1.12 -31.98 27.56
CA LYS A 82 1.98 -30.83 27.89
C LYS A 82 2.18 -29.96 26.64
N PHE A 83 2.17 -28.64 26.79
CA PHE A 83 2.33 -27.66 25.73
C PHE A 83 3.54 -26.77 25.97
N GLY A 84 4.23 -26.39 24.87
CA GLY A 84 5.01 -25.18 24.82
C GLY A 84 6.41 -25.24 25.38
N ASP A 85 7.18 -26.30 25.12
CA ASP A 85 8.63 -26.28 25.39
C ASP A 85 9.41 -25.85 24.17
N VAL A 86 10.41 -25.02 24.42
CA VAL A 86 11.32 -24.46 23.43
C VAL A 86 12.50 -25.39 23.24
N MET A 87 12.69 -25.90 22.03
CA MET A 87 13.84 -26.73 21.68
C MET A 87 15.02 -25.83 21.28
N ARG A 88 16.14 -26.06 21.95
CA ARG A 88 17.42 -25.35 21.69
C ARG A 88 18.57 -26.32 21.86
N GLY A 89 19.72 -26.00 21.27
CA GLY A 89 20.93 -26.74 21.48
C GLY A 89 20.87 -28.18 20.97
N PHE A 90 21.63 -28.44 19.95
CA PHE A 90 21.79 -29.75 19.34
C PHE A 90 23.25 -30.16 19.37
N ALA A 91 23.55 -31.43 19.54
CA ALA A 91 24.86 -32.01 19.33
C ALA A 91 24.73 -33.46 18.90
N ALA A 92 25.69 -34.00 18.20
CA ALA A 92 25.74 -35.43 17.88
C ALA A 92 26.93 -36.08 18.60
N ASP A 93 26.74 -37.34 19.01
CA ASP A 93 27.87 -38.17 19.47
C ASP A 93 28.64 -38.78 18.28
N ASP A 94 29.69 -39.51 18.61
CA ASP A 94 30.57 -40.15 17.60
C ASP A 94 29.87 -41.32 16.87
N GLU A 95 28.76 -41.84 17.38
CA GLU A 95 27.93 -42.88 16.76
C GLU A 95 26.85 -42.26 15.86
N GLY A 96 26.65 -40.95 15.90
CA GLY A 96 25.74 -40.16 15.10
C GLY A 96 24.36 -39.95 15.73
N HIS A 97 24.16 -40.31 16.99
CA HIS A 97 22.91 -39.96 17.67
C HIS A 97 22.85 -38.46 17.92
N VAL A 98 21.70 -37.83 17.63
CA VAL A 98 21.50 -36.41 17.81
C VAL A 98 20.78 -36.14 19.15
N TYR A 99 21.41 -35.35 19.99
CA TYR A 99 20.89 -34.92 21.28
C TYR A 99 20.27 -33.54 21.13
N VAL A 100 19.12 -33.36 21.77
CA VAL A 100 18.37 -32.10 21.73
C VAL A 100 18.06 -31.65 23.16
N ASN A 101 18.52 -30.48 23.48
CA ASN A 101 18.22 -29.83 24.75
C ASN A 101 16.94 -29.00 24.62
N LYS A 102 16.37 -28.61 25.74
CA LYS A 102 15.18 -27.77 25.81
C LYS A 102 15.30 -26.74 26.92
N ASP A 103 14.66 -25.60 26.71
CA ASP A 103 14.56 -24.53 27.68
C ASP A 103 13.27 -24.71 28.51
N SER A 104 13.25 -25.74 29.36
CA SER A 104 12.09 -26.04 30.21
C SER A 104 12.46 -26.69 31.53
N LYS A 105 11.49 -26.74 32.44
CA LYS A 105 11.64 -27.35 33.78
C LYS A 105 11.73 -28.88 33.79
N MET A 106 11.74 -29.53 32.62
CA MET A 106 11.72 -30.98 32.56
C MET A 106 13.16 -31.55 32.53
N PRO A 107 13.48 -32.54 33.39
CA PRO A 107 14.84 -33.04 33.58
C PRO A 107 15.24 -34.11 32.55
N TYR A 108 15.09 -33.87 31.29
CA TYR A 108 15.54 -34.80 30.26
C TYR A 108 15.93 -34.09 28.99
N TRP A 109 16.86 -34.72 28.23
CA TRP A 109 17.15 -34.43 26.84
C TRP A 109 16.42 -35.39 25.91
N PHE A 110 16.25 -35.02 24.66
CA PHE A 110 15.86 -35.96 23.62
C PHE A 110 17.09 -36.52 22.92
N ARG A 111 17.01 -37.80 22.52
CA ARG A 111 18.02 -38.45 21.68
C ARG A 111 17.31 -39.01 20.44
N VAL A 112 17.78 -38.61 19.28
CA VAL A 112 17.36 -39.17 17.99
C VAL A 112 18.44 -40.15 17.54
N ASP A 113 18.02 -41.40 17.26
CA ASP A 113 18.85 -42.30 16.52
C ASP A 113 18.49 -42.20 15.02
N PRO A 114 19.35 -41.65 14.16
CA PRO A 114 19.06 -41.47 12.74
C PRO A 114 18.93 -42.79 11.99
N LYS A 115 19.58 -43.88 12.44
CA LYS A 115 19.59 -45.18 11.78
C LYS A 115 18.29 -45.95 11.99
N SER A 116 17.83 -46.01 13.24
CA SER A 116 16.57 -46.68 13.59
C SER A 116 15.38 -45.73 13.47
N ASN A 117 15.64 -44.44 13.31
CA ASN A 117 14.63 -43.42 13.26
C ASN A 117 13.78 -43.31 14.53
N THR A 118 14.37 -43.67 15.67
CA THR A 118 13.71 -43.62 16.99
C THR A 118 14.06 -42.36 17.72
N LEU A 119 13.16 -41.95 18.60
CA LEU A 119 13.35 -40.83 19.49
C LEU A 119 13.15 -41.31 20.92
N ASP A 120 14.15 -41.10 21.74
CA ASP A 120 14.17 -41.45 23.15
C ASP A 120 14.29 -40.20 24.03
N THR A 121 13.92 -40.35 25.31
CA THR A 121 14.20 -39.34 26.34
C THR A 121 15.27 -39.84 27.28
N ILE A 122 16.26 -39.02 27.57
CA ILE A 122 17.34 -39.32 28.50
C ILE A 122 17.18 -38.45 29.73
N THR A 123 16.89 -39.08 30.88
CA THR A 123 16.69 -38.37 32.12
C THR A 123 18.01 -37.86 32.71
N MET A 124 18.06 -36.56 33.01
CA MET A 124 19.22 -35.92 33.61
C MET A 124 19.36 -36.31 35.09
N LEU A 125 20.53 -36.74 35.48
CA LEU A 125 20.81 -37.17 36.81
C LEU A 125 21.84 -36.26 37.51
N LYS A 126 21.69 -36.07 38.84
CA LYS A 126 22.72 -35.46 39.70
C LYS A 126 23.84 -36.47 39.93
N ASN A 127 24.93 -36.01 40.52
CA ASN A 127 26.11 -36.85 40.83
C ASN A 127 25.81 -38.00 41.82
N ASP A 128 24.72 -37.88 42.59
CA ASP A 128 24.23 -38.91 43.54
C ASP A 128 23.21 -39.88 42.89
N GLY A 129 22.93 -39.73 41.61
CA GLY A 129 21.98 -40.52 40.85
C GLY A 129 20.51 -40.08 41.01
N SER A 130 20.21 -39.06 41.76
CA SER A 130 18.86 -38.50 41.84
C SER A 130 18.53 -37.65 40.60
N VAL A 131 17.24 -37.56 40.25
CA VAL A 131 16.78 -36.77 39.10
C VAL A 131 16.99 -35.27 39.40
N VAL A 132 17.41 -34.53 38.40
CA VAL A 132 17.62 -33.09 38.48
C VAL A 132 16.32 -32.35 38.63
N ASP A 133 16.23 -31.42 39.58
CA ASP A 133 15.12 -30.44 39.64
C ASP A 133 15.47 -29.26 38.69
N HIS A 134 15.09 -29.45 37.43
CA HIS A 134 15.55 -28.54 36.39
C HIS A 134 14.64 -27.33 36.21
N LEU A 135 15.25 -26.15 36.06
CA LEU A 135 14.52 -24.88 35.89
C LEU A 135 14.67 -24.25 34.49
N GLY A 136 15.36 -24.90 33.58
CA GLY A 136 15.68 -24.33 32.26
C GLY A 136 17.09 -23.77 32.20
N CYS A 137 17.33 -22.79 31.40
CA CYS A 137 18.62 -22.15 31.10
C CYS A 137 19.50 -22.86 30.06
N GLY A 138 19.11 -24.03 29.53
CA GLY A 138 19.90 -24.70 28.49
C GLY A 138 19.78 -23.98 27.13
N THR A 139 20.91 -23.56 26.54
CA THR A 139 20.92 -22.90 25.22
C THR A 139 21.62 -23.69 24.14
N ASN A 140 22.78 -24.29 24.44
CA ASN A 140 23.51 -25.11 23.48
C ASN A 140 23.98 -26.43 24.06
N LEU A 141 24.31 -27.36 23.18
CA LEU A 141 25.05 -28.59 23.47
C LEU A 141 26.34 -28.62 22.68
N LEU A 142 27.34 -29.34 23.19
CA LEU A 142 28.64 -29.48 22.59
C LEU A 142 29.10 -30.93 22.68
N ASN A 143 29.51 -31.56 21.58
CA ASN A 143 30.27 -32.79 21.61
C ASN A 143 31.74 -32.44 21.92
N TYR A 144 32.26 -33.00 22.96
CA TYR A 144 33.67 -32.84 23.34
C TYR A 144 34.25 -34.21 23.71
N HIS A 145 35.07 -34.74 22.80
CA HIS A 145 35.69 -36.08 22.91
C HIS A 145 34.68 -37.22 23.10
N GLY A 146 33.54 -37.18 22.36
CA GLY A 146 32.48 -38.19 22.42
C GLY A 146 31.54 -38.06 23.63
N ASP A 147 31.80 -37.18 24.57
CA ASP A 147 30.87 -36.82 25.65
C ASP A 147 30.05 -35.58 25.25
N ILE A 148 28.78 -35.56 25.60
CA ILE A 148 27.89 -34.41 25.32
C ILE A 148 27.87 -33.47 26.54
N PHE A 149 28.33 -32.26 26.33
CA PHE A 149 28.30 -31.19 27.32
C PHE A 149 27.13 -30.28 27.09
N GLY A 150 26.49 -29.86 28.16
CA GLY A 150 25.44 -28.88 28.19
C GLY A 150 25.41 -28.15 29.52
N HIS A 151 24.44 -27.33 29.73
CA HIS A 151 24.31 -26.55 30.95
C HIS A 151 22.85 -26.40 31.38
N SER A 152 22.66 -26.13 32.66
CA SER A 152 21.36 -25.80 33.23
C SER A 152 21.50 -24.94 34.48
N CYS A 153 20.37 -24.56 35.07
CA CYS A 153 20.32 -23.91 36.37
C CYS A 153 19.28 -24.54 37.29
N ASP A 154 19.63 -24.61 38.58
CA ASP A 154 18.70 -24.96 39.65
C ASP A 154 18.33 -23.67 40.42
N LEU A 155 17.16 -23.66 41.10
CA LEU A 155 16.79 -22.58 42.00
C LEU A 155 16.97 -23.08 43.44
N ALA A 156 17.84 -22.42 44.20
CA ALA A 156 18.02 -22.69 45.61
C ALA A 156 16.81 -22.19 46.43
N PRO A 157 16.62 -22.69 47.67
CA PRO A 157 15.52 -22.28 48.54
C PRO A 157 15.45 -20.77 48.85
N ASP A 158 16.59 -20.07 48.77
CA ASP A 158 16.69 -18.61 48.92
C ASP A 158 16.50 -17.80 47.61
N GLU A 159 15.95 -18.45 46.57
CA GLU A 159 15.72 -17.91 45.24
C GLU A 159 17.02 -17.54 44.47
N THR A 160 18.17 -18.04 44.93
CA THR A 160 19.42 -17.89 44.17
C THR A 160 19.48 -18.92 43.05
N TYR A 161 19.85 -18.48 41.84
CA TYR A 161 20.10 -19.40 40.73
C TYR A 161 21.51 -20.01 40.88
N LEU A 162 21.55 -21.33 40.73
CA LEU A 162 22.80 -22.09 40.74
C LEU A 162 23.04 -22.66 39.35
N GLY A 163 24.05 -22.17 38.67
CA GLY A 163 24.43 -22.64 37.35
C GLY A 163 25.25 -23.92 37.41
N TYR A 164 25.02 -24.81 36.47
CA TYR A 164 25.75 -26.08 36.35
C TYR A 164 26.21 -26.30 34.92
N VAL A 165 27.40 -26.89 34.74
CA VAL A 165 27.84 -27.58 33.53
C VAL A 165 27.51 -29.06 33.67
N TYR A 166 26.94 -29.67 32.68
CA TYR A 166 26.61 -31.09 32.62
C TYR A 166 27.43 -31.80 31.57
N ARG A 167 27.82 -33.01 31.85
CA ARG A 167 28.36 -33.97 30.90
C ARG A 167 27.48 -35.22 30.90
N TYR A 168 27.04 -35.62 29.75
CA TYR A 168 26.50 -36.93 29.50
C TYR A 168 27.48 -37.76 28.68
N ARG A 169 27.77 -38.97 29.14
CA ARG A 169 28.65 -39.92 28.44
C ARG A 169 27.79 -41.01 27.81
N PRO A 170 27.60 -41.00 26.49
CA PRO A 170 26.74 -41.99 25.80
C PRO A 170 27.20 -43.42 25.98
N ALA A 171 28.49 -43.66 25.96
CA ALA A 171 29.09 -44.99 26.04
C ALA A 171 28.68 -45.82 27.28
N ASN A 172 28.32 -45.20 28.39
CA ASN A 172 27.95 -45.89 29.63
C ASN A 172 26.76 -45.25 30.36
N ASP A 173 25.97 -44.44 29.64
CA ASP A 173 24.76 -43.75 30.15
C ASP A 173 25.01 -43.04 31.50
N CYS A 174 26.10 -42.27 31.59
CA CYS A 174 26.58 -41.68 32.85
C CYS A 174 26.50 -40.16 32.80
N TRP A 175 25.93 -39.59 33.83
CA TRP A 175 25.86 -38.15 34.05
C TRP A 175 26.90 -37.69 35.07
N LYS A 176 27.46 -36.50 34.82
CA LYS A 176 28.26 -35.73 35.79
C LYS A 176 27.92 -34.25 35.65
N ARG A 177 27.83 -33.54 36.79
CA ARG A 177 27.59 -32.10 36.79
C ARG A 177 28.58 -31.38 37.74
N TRP A 178 28.86 -30.14 37.39
CA TRP A 178 29.73 -29.27 38.19
C TRP A 178 29.00 -27.95 38.44
N PRO A 179 28.90 -27.48 39.71
CA PRO A 179 28.36 -26.16 39.99
C PRO A 179 29.38 -25.10 39.57
N LEU A 180 28.91 -23.95 39.11
CA LEU A 180 29.76 -22.78 38.90
C LEU A 180 30.33 -22.29 40.21
N PRO A 181 31.57 -21.71 40.19
CA PRO A 181 32.21 -21.17 41.41
C PRO A 181 31.45 -20.01 42.04
N GLU A 182 30.79 -19.20 41.22
CA GLU A 182 30.01 -18.04 41.69
C GLU A 182 28.52 -18.35 41.75
N PRO A 183 27.90 -18.23 42.96
CA PRO A 183 26.45 -18.28 43.08
C PRO A 183 25.80 -17.17 42.29
N SER A 184 24.57 -17.38 41.86
CA SER A 184 23.75 -16.48 40.99
C SER A 184 24.17 -16.40 39.54
N HIS A 185 25.30 -16.92 39.14
CA HIS A 185 25.70 -17.05 37.74
C HIS A 185 25.16 -18.34 37.13
N VAL A 186 24.78 -18.25 35.86
CA VAL A 186 24.36 -19.39 35.05
C VAL A 186 25.19 -19.45 33.77
N VAL A 187 25.48 -20.65 33.31
CA VAL A 187 26.11 -20.83 32.01
C VAL A 187 25.11 -20.51 30.92
N ARG A 188 25.53 -19.77 29.92
CA ARG A 188 24.76 -19.45 28.72
C ARG A 188 25.30 -20.12 27.47
N TRP A 189 26.60 -20.40 27.46
CA TRP A 189 27.22 -21.06 26.32
C TRP A 189 28.40 -21.87 26.75
N VAL A 190 28.57 -23.03 26.11
CA VAL A 190 29.72 -23.91 26.25
C VAL A 190 30.35 -24.08 24.88
N THR A 191 31.65 -23.82 24.79
CA THR A 191 32.43 -23.98 23.54
C THR A 191 33.83 -24.50 23.84
N ASN A 192 34.55 -24.89 22.80
CA ASN A 192 35.95 -25.28 22.94
C ASN A 192 36.83 -24.11 23.42
N GLY A 193 37.74 -24.36 24.33
CA GLY A 193 38.73 -23.39 24.86
C GLY A 193 39.90 -23.14 23.91
N ARG A 194 41.02 -22.66 24.45
CA ARG A 194 42.27 -22.42 23.70
C ARG A 194 42.93 -23.71 23.26
N THR A 195 42.82 -24.72 24.10
CA THR A 195 43.46 -26.04 23.93
C THR A 195 42.42 -27.13 23.93
N GLU A 196 42.81 -28.32 23.47
CA GLU A 196 41.94 -29.49 23.45
C GLU A 196 41.53 -30.01 24.85
N ASP A 197 42.21 -29.58 25.89
CA ASP A 197 41.99 -30.03 27.29
C ASP A 197 41.02 -29.13 28.05
N GLU A 198 40.53 -28.06 27.46
CA GLU A 198 39.68 -27.09 28.13
C GLU A 198 38.45 -26.67 27.35
N LEU A 199 37.38 -26.39 28.05
CA LEU A 199 36.17 -25.74 27.54
C LEU A 199 36.17 -24.28 27.97
N LEU A 200 35.54 -23.43 27.18
CA LEU A 200 35.25 -22.05 27.53
C LEU A 200 33.74 -21.90 27.80
N LEU A 201 33.45 -21.25 28.90
CA LEU A 201 32.07 -20.98 29.35
C LEU A 201 31.81 -19.49 29.27
N VAL A 202 30.71 -19.13 28.71
CA VAL A 202 30.10 -17.78 28.79
C VAL A 202 29.02 -17.85 29.85
N THR A 203 29.10 -17.02 30.86
CA THR A 203 28.14 -17.00 31.98
C THR A 203 27.38 -15.68 32.01
N GLU A 204 26.35 -15.64 32.84
CA GLU A 204 25.50 -14.47 33.05
C GLU A 204 25.02 -14.47 34.51
N GLU A 205 24.91 -13.29 35.11
CA GLU A 205 24.26 -13.12 36.39
C GLU A 205 22.74 -13.12 36.25
N LYS A 206 22.07 -14.18 36.68
CA LYS A 206 20.63 -14.39 36.43
C LYS A 206 19.74 -13.45 37.23
N LYS A 207 20.13 -13.05 38.43
CA LYS A 207 19.27 -12.28 39.34
C LYS A 207 19.10 -10.83 38.89
N TYR A 208 20.14 -10.22 38.37
CA TYR A 208 20.17 -8.80 37.98
C TYR A 208 20.33 -8.58 36.48
N GLN A 209 20.57 -9.66 35.71
CA GLN A 209 20.74 -9.63 34.24
C GLN A 209 21.81 -8.64 33.76
N THR A 210 22.88 -8.46 34.53
CA THR A 210 23.81 -7.37 34.32
C THR A 210 25.12 -7.81 33.67
N ASP A 211 25.91 -8.63 34.37
CA ASP A 211 27.30 -8.86 33.97
C ASP A 211 27.55 -10.34 33.74
N GLY A 212 27.98 -10.69 32.53
CA GLY A 212 28.45 -12.03 32.19
C GLY A 212 29.97 -12.11 32.23
N HIS A 213 30.49 -13.27 32.60
CA HIS A 213 31.92 -13.55 32.73
C HIS A 213 32.32 -14.75 31.89
N LEU A 214 33.61 -14.87 31.67
CA LEU A 214 34.24 -15.97 30.95
C LEU A 214 35.01 -16.86 31.93
N TYR A 215 34.89 -18.17 31.75
CA TYR A 215 35.64 -19.15 32.51
C TYR A 215 36.28 -20.19 31.59
N TYR A 216 37.48 -20.61 31.87
CA TYR A 216 37.99 -21.86 31.38
C TYR A 216 37.54 -22.97 32.32
N PHE A 217 37.03 -24.03 31.78
CA PHE A 217 36.62 -25.24 32.50
C PHE A 217 37.46 -26.41 32.04
N TYR A 218 38.06 -27.10 32.99
CA TYR A 218 38.95 -28.27 32.78
C TYR A 218 38.21 -29.54 33.20
N PRO A 219 37.50 -30.24 32.31
CA PRO A 219 36.68 -31.42 32.69
C PRO A 219 37.49 -32.54 33.32
N ALA A 220 38.75 -32.72 32.91
CA ALA A 220 39.64 -33.74 33.45
C ALA A 220 40.15 -33.45 34.88
N ARG A 221 40.15 -32.17 35.29
CA ARG A 221 40.63 -31.70 36.58
C ARG A 221 39.49 -31.26 37.51
N ASP A 222 38.24 -31.33 37.07
CA ASP A 222 37.07 -30.84 37.80
C ASP A 222 37.21 -29.39 38.30
N SER A 223 37.86 -28.52 37.50
CA SER A 223 38.22 -27.18 37.96
C SER A 223 37.85 -26.09 36.94
N PHE A 224 37.56 -24.91 37.50
CA PHE A 224 37.26 -23.69 36.73
C PHE A 224 38.37 -22.67 36.93
N ALA A 225 38.70 -21.91 35.91
CA ALA A 225 39.55 -20.73 36.02
C ALA A 225 38.79 -19.51 35.50
N PHE A 226 38.63 -18.51 36.34
CA PHE A 226 38.03 -17.24 35.99
C PHE A 226 38.96 -16.48 35.03
N ILE A 227 38.41 -15.93 33.97
CA ILE A 227 39.14 -15.10 33.01
C ILE A 227 38.91 -13.63 33.38
N GLN A 228 39.96 -13.01 33.89
CA GLN A 228 39.93 -11.58 34.15
C GLN A 228 40.16 -10.82 32.84
N THR A 229 39.04 -10.43 32.19
CA THR A 229 39.10 -9.72 30.93
C THR A 229 39.80 -8.38 31.07
N ALA A 230 40.73 -8.10 30.15
CA ALA A 230 41.42 -6.82 30.04
C ALA A 230 40.73 -5.98 28.93
N GLY A 231 40.95 -4.66 28.92
CA GLY A 231 40.42 -3.79 27.86
C GLY A 231 39.28 -2.88 28.31
N PRO A 232 38.54 -2.32 27.36
CA PRO A 232 37.48 -1.35 27.67
C PRO A 232 36.24 -1.99 28.35
N GLU A 233 36.04 -3.29 28.14
CA GLU A 233 34.95 -4.05 28.72
C GLU A 233 35.47 -5.08 29.72
N THR A 234 34.89 -5.13 30.90
CA THR A 234 35.23 -6.10 31.96
C THR A 234 34.18 -7.21 32.11
N ALA A 235 33.04 -7.06 31.47
CA ALA A 235 31.94 -8.02 31.52
C ALA A 235 31.13 -8.01 30.22
N ILE A 236 30.44 -9.12 29.94
CA ILE A 236 29.53 -9.27 28.83
C ILE A 236 28.11 -8.85 29.28
N LYS A 237 27.55 -7.83 28.66
CA LYS A 237 26.21 -7.35 28.97
C LYS A 237 25.16 -8.03 28.08
N GLY A 238 24.02 -8.35 28.68
CA GLY A 238 22.90 -8.95 28.00
C GLY A 238 22.96 -10.48 27.91
N TYR A 239 21.87 -11.04 27.36
CA TYR A 239 21.74 -12.49 27.21
C TYR A 239 22.55 -12.99 26.00
N THR A 240 23.53 -13.85 26.26
CA THR A 240 24.29 -14.51 25.19
C THR A 240 23.37 -15.42 24.37
N LYS A 241 23.35 -15.25 23.05
CA LYS A 241 22.52 -15.97 22.10
C LYS A 241 23.31 -16.85 21.14
N SER A 242 24.50 -16.39 20.72
CA SER A 242 25.39 -17.12 19.83
C SER A 242 26.84 -16.83 20.20
N VAL A 243 27.69 -17.86 20.08
CA VAL A 243 29.13 -17.74 20.29
C VAL A 243 29.83 -18.55 19.21
N VAL A 244 30.73 -17.92 18.49
CA VAL A 244 31.47 -18.54 17.40
C VAL A 244 32.96 -18.30 17.57
N ARG A 245 33.75 -19.35 17.43
CA ARG A 245 35.21 -19.28 17.47
C ARG A 245 35.74 -18.93 16.07
N ASP A 246 36.62 -17.97 16.04
CA ASP A 246 37.37 -17.55 14.85
C ASP A 246 38.85 -17.93 15.03
N ASP A 247 39.24 -19.07 14.51
CA ASP A 247 40.58 -19.58 14.59
C ASP A 247 41.57 -18.73 13.78
N ASN A 248 41.12 -18.10 12.69
CA ASN A 248 41.97 -17.23 11.87
C ASN A 248 42.40 -15.98 12.61
N ARG A 249 41.52 -15.43 13.47
CA ARG A 249 41.77 -14.24 14.27
C ARG A 249 42.12 -14.55 15.73
N ASN A 250 42.23 -15.83 16.08
CA ASN A 250 42.44 -16.33 17.44
C ASN A 250 41.52 -15.61 18.45
N CYS A 251 40.24 -15.56 18.16
CA CYS A 251 39.27 -14.87 19.00
C CYS A 251 37.94 -15.60 19.05
N LEU A 252 37.09 -15.16 19.98
CA LEU A 252 35.72 -15.58 20.13
C LEU A 252 34.81 -14.40 19.84
N TRP A 253 33.83 -14.62 18.99
CA TRP A 253 32.74 -13.67 18.74
C TRP A 253 31.54 -14.06 19.58
N ILE A 254 30.97 -13.10 20.32
CA ILE A 254 29.84 -13.33 21.23
C ILE A 254 28.70 -12.38 20.89
N GLY A 255 27.57 -12.91 20.48
CA GLY A 255 26.34 -12.17 20.22
C GLY A 255 25.42 -12.20 21.44
N THR A 256 24.97 -11.02 21.88
CA THR A 256 23.96 -10.87 22.94
C THR A 256 22.75 -10.11 22.44
N ASP A 257 21.76 -9.96 23.29
CA ASP A 257 20.59 -9.10 23.01
C ASP A 257 20.86 -7.60 23.20
N GLN A 258 22.11 -7.21 23.55
CA GLN A 258 22.49 -5.82 23.77
C GLN A 258 23.68 -5.37 22.92
N ALA A 259 24.66 -6.27 22.66
CA ALA A 259 25.88 -5.92 21.96
C ALA A 259 26.53 -7.12 21.27
N PHE A 260 27.48 -6.84 20.42
CA PHE A 260 28.36 -7.80 19.78
C PHE A 260 29.76 -7.66 20.36
N TYR A 261 30.38 -8.78 20.81
CA TYR A 261 31.69 -8.77 21.48
C TYR A 261 32.71 -9.58 20.72
N ARG A 262 33.95 -9.14 20.83
CA ARG A 262 35.15 -9.90 20.46
C ARG A 262 35.99 -10.15 21.68
N PHE A 263 36.24 -11.41 22.01
CA PHE A 263 37.20 -11.82 23.03
C PHE A 263 38.42 -12.39 22.33
N ASN A 264 39.59 -11.81 22.58
CA ASN A 264 40.87 -12.26 22.04
C ASN A 264 41.57 -13.21 23.04
N PHE A 265 41.96 -14.40 22.56
CA PHE A 265 42.52 -15.44 23.42
C PHE A 265 43.94 -15.12 23.91
N ASP A 266 44.77 -14.40 23.13
CA ASP A 266 46.14 -14.10 23.51
C ASP A 266 46.26 -12.99 24.55
N SER A 267 45.51 -11.94 24.35
CA SER A 267 45.50 -10.75 25.22
C SER A 267 44.44 -10.78 26.31
N GLU A 268 43.53 -11.75 26.27
CA GLU A 268 42.36 -11.83 27.15
C GLU A 268 41.56 -10.53 27.20
N THR A 269 41.55 -9.78 26.07
CA THR A 269 40.83 -8.52 25.95
C THR A 269 39.41 -8.74 25.40
N LEU A 270 38.45 -8.02 25.99
CA LEU A 270 37.08 -7.98 25.56
C LEU A 270 36.78 -6.62 24.95
N HIS A 271 36.20 -6.63 23.73
CA HIS A 271 35.77 -5.45 22.99
C HIS A 271 34.31 -5.57 22.62
N SER A 272 33.53 -4.50 22.80
CA SER A 272 32.13 -4.44 22.38
C SER A 272 31.98 -3.61 21.12
N TYR A 273 31.02 -4.00 20.29
CA TYR A 273 30.56 -3.28 19.08
C TYR A 273 29.07 -3.07 19.19
N THR A 274 28.62 -1.86 18.89
CA THR A 274 27.20 -1.48 18.90
C THR A 274 26.82 -0.89 17.57
N PHE A 275 25.53 -0.96 17.20
CA PHE A 275 25.07 -0.33 15.98
C PHE A 275 25.30 1.19 16.01
N PRO A 276 25.61 1.80 14.85
CA PRO A 276 25.91 3.24 14.77
C PRO A 276 24.76 4.13 15.20
N ASP A 277 23.52 3.64 15.14
CA ASP A 277 22.31 4.35 15.55
C ASP A 277 22.02 4.27 17.05
N GLY A 278 22.88 3.59 17.81
CA GLY A 278 22.77 3.44 19.26
C GLY A 278 21.63 2.54 19.74
N ARG A 279 20.96 1.81 18.84
CA ARG A 279 19.95 0.83 19.23
C ARG A 279 20.60 -0.41 19.84
N PRO A 280 19.93 -1.09 20.79
CA PRO A 280 20.38 -2.39 21.26
C PRO A 280 20.44 -3.36 20.08
N THR A 281 21.58 -4.00 19.92
CA THR A 281 21.84 -4.92 18.82
C THR A 281 21.53 -6.33 19.29
N PHE A 282 20.33 -6.83 19.05
CA PHE A 282 20.00 -8.20 19.38
C PHE A 282 20.59 -9.14 18.33
N ILE A 283 21.81 -9.67 18.58
CA ILE A 283 22.46 -10.67 17.74
C ILE A 283 21.91 -12.05 18.13
N SER A 284 21.19 -12.69 17.22
CA SER A 284 20.58 -14.01 17.42
C SER A 284 21.53 -15.13 16.98
N ASP A 285 22.34 -14.90 15.92
CA ASP A 285 23.32 -15.86 15.44
C ASP A 285 24.45 -15.20 14.67
N ILE A 286 25.58 -15.90 14.53
CA ILE A 286 26.83 -15.42 13.95
C ILE A 286 27.33 -16.47 12.95
N LEU A 287 27.59 -16.06 11.72
CA LEU A 287 28.19 -16.88 10.68
C LEU A 287 29.53 -16.31 10.27
N LEU A 288 30.59 -17.13 10.36
CA LEU A 288 31.90 -16.83 9.80
C LEU A 288 31.98 -17.48 8.41
N ARG A 289 32.20 -16.68 7.39
CA ARG A 289 32.46 -17.17 6.04
C ARG A 289 33.95 -17.49 5.85
N GLU A 290 34.29 -18.39 4.96
CA GLU A 290 35.68 -18.76 4.63
C GLU A 290 36.52 -17.57 4.16
N ASN A 291 35.91 -16.57 3.52
CA ASN A 291 36.56 -15.33 3.08
C ASN A 291 36.86 -14.35 4.23
N GLY A 292 36.52 -14.71 5.48
CA GLY A 292 36.69 -13.89 6.66
C GLY A 292 35.61 -12.87 6.95
N GLN A 293 34.55 -12.80 6.12
CA GLN A 293 33.37 -11.98 6.39
C GLN A 293 32.59 -12.55 7.57
N ILE A 294 31.98 -11.65 8.34
CA ILE A 294 31.10 -11.99 9.47
C ILE A 294 29.69 -11.56 9.09
N VAL A 295 28.76 -12.51 9.06
CA VAL A 295 27.35 -12.23 8.86
C VAL A 295 26.60 -12.49 10.16
N LEU A 296 25.76 -11.53 10.55
CA LEU A 296 25.01 -11.56 11.79
C LEU A 296 23.52 -11.69 11.48
N ALA A 297 22.89 -12.67 12.08
CA ALA A 297 21.45 -12.71 12.21
C ALA A 297 21.01 -11.85 13.38
N THR A 298 19.94 -11.08 13.23
CA THR A 298 19.45 -10.20 14.28
C THR A 298 17.94 -10.33 14.49
N ILE A 299 17.47 -9.89 15.61
CA ILE A 299 16.05 -9.65 15.86
C ILE A 299 15.77 -8.17 15.60
N GLN A 300 14.75 -7.86 14.78
CA GLN A 300 14.26 -6.54 14.38
C GLN A 300 15.08 -5.78 13.32
N THR A 301 16.31 -6.18 13.01
CA THR A 301 17.14 -5.44 12.04
C THR A 301 17.59 -6.26 10.83
N GLY A 302 17.20 -7.54 10.75
CA GLY A 302 17.49 -8.42 9.62
C GLY A 302 18.92 -8.97 9.61
N LEU A 303 19.45 -9.25 8.41
CA LEU A 303 20.81 -9.69 8.22
C LEU A 303 21.76 -8.49 8.14
N GLN A 304 22.86 -8.58 8.90
CA GLN A 304 23.91 -7.57 8.91
C GLN A 304 25.25 -8.22 8.51
N GLU A 305 25.99 -7.56 7.65
CA GLU A 305 27.41 -7.84 7.46
C GLU A 305 28.20 -6.96 8.40
N PHE A 306 29.18 -7.55 9.09
CA PHE A 306 30.04 -6.85 10.00
C PHE A 306 31.50 -6.92 9.52
N ASP A 307 32.11 -5.77 9.39
CA ASP A 307 33.54 -5.65 9.10
C ASP A 307 34.35 -5.53 10.41
N PRO A 308 35.13 -6.56 10.77
CA PRO A 308 35.89 -6.58 12.03
C PRO A 308 37.04 -5.58 12.08
N ASP A 309 37.49 -5.08 10.92
CA ASP A 309 38.64 -4.14 10.85
C ASP A 309 38.15 -2.69 11.06
N THR A 310 36.98 -2.37 10.56
CA THR A 310 36.39 -1.02 10.70
C THR A 310 35.32 -0.92 11.80
N GLY A 311 34.78 -2.05 12.25
CA GLY A 311 33.70 -2.12 13.23
C GLY A 311 32.33 -1.66 12.66
N ILE A 312 32.18 -1.63 11.33
CA ILE A 312 30.98 -1.15 10.65
C ILE A 312 30.01 -2.31 10.41
N PHE A 313 28.71 -2.04 10.66
CA PHE A 313 27.61 -2.93 10.32
C PHE A 313 26.92 -2.43 9.05
N MET A 314 26.61 -3.33 8.13
CA MET A 314 25.87 -3.05 6.91
C MET A 314 24.70 -4.02 6.75
N LYS A 315 23.47 -3.49 6.58
CA LYS A 315 22.28 -4.33 6.37
C LYS A 315 22.32 -4.95 4.96
N ILE A 316 22.35 -6.27 4.89
CA ILE A 316 22.41 -7.05 3.64
C ILE A 316 21.13 -7.87 3.38
N GLY A 317 20.19 -7.90 4.29
CA GLY A 317 18.91 -8.61 4.09
C GLY A 317 17.87 -8.24 5.15
N GLY A 318 16.59 -8.43 4.81
CA GLY A 318 15.48 -8.18 5.72
C GLY A 318 14.15 -8.04 5.02
N PHE A 319 13.14 -7.68 5.80
CA PHE A 319 11.79 -7.43 5.32
C PHE A 319 11.69 -6.08 4.59
N ILE A 320 11.01 -6.09 3.44
CA ILE A 320 10.70 -4.88 2.67
C ILE A 320 9.20 -4.64 2.80
N PRO A 321 8.77 -3.52 3.43
CA PRO A 321 7.35 -3.17 3.50
C PRO A 321 6.74 -2.95 2.12
N GLU A 322 5.47 -3.29 1.96
CA GLU A 322 4.75 -3.13 0.69
C GLU A 322 4.81 -1.67 0.19
N GLY A 323 5.23 -1.48 -1.06
CA GLY A 323 5.40 -0.15 -1.68
C GLY A 323 6.76 0.51 -1.46
N GLN A 324 7.70 -0.11 -0.75
CA GLN A 324 9.09 0.35 -0.66
C GLN A 324 9.98 -0.42 -1.64
N GLN A 325 11.03 0.23 -2.12
CA GLN A 325 12.06 -0.43 -2.92
C GLN A 325 13.19 -0.95 -2.01
N PRO A 326 13.82 -2.08 -2.37
CA PRO A 326 15.01 -2.54 -1.66
C PRO A 326 16.11 -1.47 -1.70
N PRO A 327 17.01 -1.45 -0.71
CA PRO A 327 18.18 -0.62 -0.78
C PRO A 327 18.96 -0.87 -2.07
N ASP A 328 19.59 0.17 -2.64
CA ASP A 328 20.33 0.16 -3.92
C ASP A 328 21.60 -0.73 -3.88
N THR A 329 21.57 -1.83 -3.17
CA THR A 329 22.64 -2.83 -3.14
C THR A 329 22.22 -4.01 -4.02
N ASN A 330 23.03 -4.34 -5.01
CA ASN A 330 22.78 -5.43 -5.98
C ASN A 330 22.60 -6.82 -5.35
N GLU A 331 22.69 -6.96 -4.03
CA GLU A 331 22.70 -8.23 -3.29
C GLU A 331 21.78 -8.22 -2.05
N PHE A 332 20.83 -7.29 -1.93
CA PHE A 332 19.93 -7.28 -0.77
C PHE A 332 19.01 -8.51 -0.80
N LEU A 333 19.03 -9.28 0.30
CA LEU A 333 18.19 -10.46 0.46
C LEU A 333 16.83 -10.07 1.06
N GLU A 334 15.78 -10.18 0.25
CA GLU A 334 14.41 -10.00 0.75
C GLU A 334 13.99 -11.20 1.61
N LEU A 335 13.52 -10.94 2.82
CA LEU A 335 13.11 -11.93 3.82
C LEU A 335 11.68 -11.70 4.30
N PRO A 336 10.98 -12.74 4.77
CA PRO A 336 9.60 -12.62 5.27
C PRO A 336 9.47 -11.80 6.55
N THR A 337 10.61 -11.58 7.26
CA THR A 337 10.69 -10.82 8.51
C THR A 337 12.13 -10.34 8.75
N ASP A 338 12.28 -9.32 9.59
CA ASP A 338 13.58 -8.89 10.14
C ASP A 338 14.01 -9.71 11.37
N ASP A 339 13.15 -10.61 11.87
CA ASP A 339 13.42 -11.45 13.03
C ASP A 339 14.00 -12.79 12.60
N ILE A 340 15.34 -12.87 12.59
CA ILE A 340 16.08 -14.06 12.18
C ILE A 340 16.59 -14.79 13.41
N ALA A 341 16.27 -16.08 13.53
CA ALA A 341 16.63 -16.89 14.69
C ALA A 341 18.02 -17.52 14.55
N THR A 342 18.30 -18.17 13.39
CA THR A 342 19.60 -18.80 13.12
C THR A 342 20.03 -18.58 11.67
N LEU A 343 21.33 -18.69 11.44
CA LEU A 343 21.98 -18.44 10.17
C LEU A 343 23.05 -19.51 9.90
N ASN A 344 22.91 -20.25 8.78
CA ASN A 344 23.81 -21.31 8.44
C ASN A 344 24.15 -21.30 6.95
N LEU A 345 25.29 -21.91 6.60
CA LEU A 345 25.65 -22.28 5.23
C LEU A 345 25.70 -23.79 5.11
N THR A 346 25.22 -24.27 3.98
CA THR A 346 25.39 -25.69 3.60
C THR A 346 26.79 -25.92 3.02
N GLU A 347 27.15 -27.19 2.81
CA GLU A 347 28.43 -27.54 2.16
C GLU A 347 28.56 -26.95 0.73
N ASP A 348 27.43 -26.70 0.06
CA ASP A 348 27.35 -26.09 -1.27
C ASP A 348 27.32 -24.54 -1.22
N ASP A 349 27.63 -23.92 -0.08
CA ASP A 349 27.57 -22.46 0.17
C ASP A 349 26.16 -21.86 0.00
N GLU A 350 25.11 -22.69 0.18
CA GLU A 350 23.72 -22.30 0.15
C GLU A 350 23.29 -21.76 1.52
N LEU A 351 22.48 -20.69 1.52
CA LEU A 351 22.08 -20.02 2.76
C LEU A 351 20.81 -20.64 3.35
N LEU A 352 20.90 -21.05 4.60
CA LEU A 352 19.78 -21.58 5.38
C LEU A 352 19.53 -20.71 6.60
N LEU A 353 18.34 -20.11 6.68
CA LEU A 353 17.90 -19.26 7.77
C LEU A 353 16.68 -19.85 8.45
N THR A 354 16.63 -19.78 9.77
CA THR A 354 15.37 -19.91 10.48
C THR A 354 14.91 -18.56 11.00
N THR A 355 13.62 -18.29 10.93
CA THR A 355 13.02 -17.01 11.28
C THR A 355 11.83 -17.20 12.20
N PHE A 356 11.20 -16.13 12.67
CA PHE A 356 9.93 -16.21 13.41
C PHE A 356 8.71 -16.36 12.46
N LYS A 357 8.94 -16.45 11.14
CA LYS A 357 7.90 -16.67 10.13
C LYS A 357 8.21 -17.80 9.16
N GLY A 358 9.02 -18.76 9.58
CA GLY A 358 9.36 -19.93 8.78
C GLY A 358 10.84 -20.12 8.55
N LEU A 359 11.17 -21.13 7.73
CA LEU A 359 12.51 -21.48 7.31
C LEU A 359 12.74 -20.90 5.90
N VAL A 360 13.87 -20.23 5.72
CA VAL A 360 14.26 -19.63 4.44
C VAL A 360 15.50 -20.34 3.90
N PHE A 361 15.44 -20.73 2.65
CA PHE A 361 16.52 -21.36 1.91
C PHE A 361 16.83 -20.60 0.63
N ARG A 362 18.10 -20.31 0.39
CA ARG A 362 18.58 -19.68 -0.84
C ARG A 362 19.69 -20.51 -1.44
N GLY A 363 19.40 -21.14 -2.57
CA GLY A 363 20.37 -21.92 -3.33
C GLY A 363 21.35 -21.04 -4.10
N THR A 364 22.49 -21.64 -4.47
CA THR A 364 23.55 -21.00 -5.28
C THR A 364 23.25 -20.95 -6.77
N SER A 365 22.07 -21.47 -7.21
CA SER A 365 21.69 -21.47 -8.63
C SER A 365 21.64 -20.06 -9.20
N SER A 366 21.90 -19.92 -10.51
CA SER A 366 21.97 -18.63 -11.22
C SER A 366 20.70 -17.77 -11.15
N SER A 367 19.59 -18.29 -10.65
CA SER A 367 18.37 -17.55 -10.39
C SER A 367 18.35 -16.86 -9.02
N GLY A 368 19.19 -17.30 -8.06
CA GLY A 368 19.24 -16.74 -6.71
C GLY A 368 17.90 -16.74 -5.97
N GLU A 369 16.97 -17.62 -6.38
CA GLU A 369 15.62 -17.68 -5.83
C GLU A 369 15.66 -18.07 -4.35
N THR A 370 14.97 -17.29 -3.54
CA THR A 370 14.78 -17.53 -2.10
C THR A 370 13.46 -18.24 -1.89
N SER A 371 13.49 -19.35 -1.15
CA SER A 371 12.30 -20.13 -0.81
C SER A 371 12.01 -20.01 0.67
N THR A 372 10.75 -19.76 1.02
CA THR A 372 10.28 -19.73 2.40
C THR A 372 9.33 -20.88 2.66
N PHE A 373 9.64 -21.68 3.68
CA PHE A 373 8.83 -22.82 4.13
C PHE A 373 8.14 -22.48 5.43
N THR A 374 6.88 -22.89 5.55
CA THR A 374 6.00 -22.62 6.67
C THR A 374 5.31 -23.90 7.16
N THR A 375 4.41 -23.77 8.12
CA THR A 375 3.55 -24.89 8.57
C THR A 375 2.71 -25.46 7.44
N SER A 376 2.40 -24.66 6.40
CA SER A 376 1.73 -25.17 5.19
C SER A 376 2.58 -26.17 4.41
N ASP A 377 3.89 -26.07 4.48
CA ASP A 377 4.85 -26.99 3.82
C ASP A 377 5.21 -28.18 4.72
N GLY A 378 4.67 -28.20 5.91
CA GLY A 378 4.84 -29.30 6.87
C GLY A 378 5.82 -29.05 7.98
N LEU A 379 6.23 -27.80 8.25
CA LEU A 379 6.93 -27.45 9.47
C LEU A 379 6.04 -27.70 10.71
N GLY A 380 6.67 -27.94 11.84
CA GLY A 380 5.98 -28.15 13.10
C GLY A 380 5.44 -26.85 13.72
N GLY A 381 5.98 -25.74 13.32
CA GLY A 381 5.64 -24.36 13.67
C GLY A 381 6.41 -23.41 12.79
N ASP A 382 5.94 -22.18 12.65
CA ASP A 382 6.61 -21.14 11.84
C ASP A 382 7.65 -20.37 12.64
N GLU A 383 7.58 -20.44 13.97
CA GLU A 383 8.47 -19.73 14.89
C GLU A 383 9.61 -20.64 15.36
N PHE A 384 10.81 -20.34 14.91
CA PHE A 384 12.04 -21.00 15.32
C PHE A 384 12.73 -20.21 16.44
N ASN A 385 13.68 -20.87 17.10
CA ASN A 385 14.38 -20.28 18.22
C ASN A 385 15.85 -19.99 17.90
N THR A 386 16.48 -19.12 18.71
CA THR A 386 17.91 -18.90 18.65
C THR A 386 18.68 -20.14 19.11
N ALA A 387 19.89 -20.36 18.59
CA ALA A 387 20.76 -21.51 18.90
C ALA A 387 20.08 -22.87 18.65
N SER A 388 19.20 -22.97 17.68
CA SER A 388 18.34 -24.13 17.50
C SER A 388 18.52 -24.84 16.14
N THR A 389 19.61 -24.63 15.43
CA THR A 389 19.94 -25.37 14.20
C THR A 389 21.22 -26.17 14.35
N PHE A 390 21.23 -27.32 13.69
CA PHE A 390 22.38 -28.22 13.73
C PHE A 390 22.39 -29.10 12.47
N PHE A 391 23.56 -29.25 11.87
CA PHE A 391 23.79 -30.20 10.79
C PHE A 391 24.45 -31.47 11.34
N SER A 392 23.83 -32.60 11.07
CA SER A 392 24.37 -33.91 11.44
C SER A 392 25.04 -34.55 10.22
N SER A 393 26.35 -34.69 10.27
CA SER A 393 27.12 -35.36 9.22
C SER A 393 26.84 -36.84 9.12
N ALA A 394 26.31 -37.46 10.19
CA ALA A 394 26.02 -38.89 10.25
C ALA A 394 24.84 -39.29 9.36
N ASP A 395 23.81 -38.48 9.26
CA ASP A 395 22.62 -38.74 8.42
C ASP A 395 22.39 -37.67 7.34
N GLN A 396 23.33 -36.72 7.20
CA GLN A 396 23.28 -35.63 6.20
C GLN A 396 21.99 -34.81 6.30
N ARG A 397 21.51 -34.58 7.54
CA ARG A 397 20.27 -33.86 7.79
C ARG A 397 20.50 -32.63 8.71
N TRP A 398 19.75 -31.62 8.42
CA TRP A 398 19.58 -30.47 9.32
C TRP A 398 18.50 -30.78 10.37
N TYR A 399 18.75 -30.28 11.55
CA TYR A 399 17.79 -30.27 12.67
C TYR A 399 17.52 -28.84 13.05
N ALA A 400 16.27 -28.46 13.19
CA ALA A 400 15.87 -27.09 13.55
C ALA A 400 14.76 -27.11 14.62
N GLY A 401 15.01 -26.42 15.73
CA GLY A 401 14.16 -26.37 16.91
C GLY A 401 13.27 -25.13 16.92
N GLY A 402 12.03 -25.31 17.39
CA GLY A 402 11.04 -24.25 17.53
C GLY A 402 10.25 -24.38 18.83
N ILE A 403 9.14 -23.66 18.95
CA ILE A 403 8.30 -23.63 20.16
C ILE A 403 7.56 -24.96 20.38
N ASN A 404 7.19 -25.68 19.32
CA ASN A 404 6.35 -26.88 19.40
C ASN A 404 7.10 -28.19 19.14
N GLY A 405 8.42 -28.19 19.24
CA GLY A 405 9.25 -29.33 18.91
C GLY A 405 10.38 -28.96 17.94
N PHE A 406 10.83 -29.94 17.16
CA PHE A 406 11.87 -29.71 16.15
C PHE A 406 11.54 -30.46 14.86
N VAL A 407 12.21 -30.07 13.80
CA VAL A 407 12.12 -30.71 12.48
C VAL A 407 13.49 -31.19 12.03
N SER A 408 13.53 -32.26 11.23
CA SER A 408 14.73 -32.62 10.47
C SER A 408 14.41 -32.70 8.97
N PHE A 409 15.38 -32.26 8.15
CA PHE A 409 15.25 -32.21 6.70
C PHE A 409 16.63 -32.35 6.02
N SER A 410 16.62 -32.79 4.78
CA SER A 410 17.81 -32.77 3.93
C SER A 410 17.86 -31.46 3.15
N THR A 411 19.03 -30.97 2.82
CA THR A 411 19.20 -29.80 1.94
C THR A 411 18.62 -30.05 0.57
N ASP A 412 18.76 -31.27 0.05
CA ASP A 412 18.21 -31.65 -1.25
C ASP A 412 16.67 -31.62 -1.29
N ASP A 413 16.02 -31.88 -0.16
CA ASP A 413 14.58 -31.76 -0.02
C ASP A 413 14.08 -30.32 -0.13
N LEU A 414 14.95 -29.32 0.15
CA LEU A 414 14.66 -27.90 0.04
C LEU A 414 14.93 -27.32 -1.36
N LYS A 415 15.72 -28.03 -2.17
CA LYS A 415 16.00 -27.63 -3.56
C LYS A 415 14.74 -27.78 -4.38
N ILE A 416 14.09 -26.66 -4.67
CA ILE A 416 12.80 -26.64 -5.33
C ILE A 416 13.00 -26.99 -6.80
N SER A 417 12.56 -28.18 -7.18
CA SER A 417 12.40 -28.53 -8.59
C SER A 417 11.24 -27.73 -9.20
N PRO A 418 11.33 -27.31 -10.47
CA PRO A 418 10.21 -26.64 -11.12
C PRO A 418 8.93 -27.46 -10.96
N SER A 419 7.83 -26.80 -10.67
CA SER A 419 6.52 -27.45 -10.55
C SER A 419 6.21 -28.27 -11.82
N PRO A 420 5.73 -29.49 -11.70
CA PRO A 420 5.25 -30.26 -12.86
C PRO A 420 4.00 -29.62 -13.48
N TYR A 421 3.36 -28.73 -12.77
CA TYR A 421 2.10 -28.12 -13.17
C TYR A 421 2.34 -26.75 -13.82
N ASN A 422 1.68 -26.55 -14.95
CA ASN A 422 1.69 -25.26 -15.65
C ASN A 422 0.34 -24.56 -15.47
N PRO A 423 0.28 -23.22 -15.48
CA PRO A 423 -0.98 -22.51 -15.39
C PRO A 423 -1.90 -22.85 -16.56
N VAL A 424 -3.17 -23.05 -16.26
CA VAL A 424 -4.23 -23.32 -17.21
C VAL A 424 -5.24 -22.19 -17.16
N MET A 425 -5.58 -21.68 -18.32
CA MET A 425 -6.65 -20.70 -18.46
C MET A 425 -8.00 -21.44 -18.43
N LEU A 426 -8.92 -21.00 -17.59
CA LEU A 426 -10.21 -21.67 -17.42
C LEU A 426 -11.29 -21.06 -18.31
N ARG A 427 -11.47 -19.76 -18.20
CA ARG A 427 -12.57 -19.02 -18.83
C ARG A 427 -12.30 -17.53 -18.81
N TYR A 428 -13.11 -16.78 -19.55
CA TYR A 428 -13.14 -15.33 -19.40
C TYR A 428 -14.55 -14.83 -19.16
N ARG A 429 -14.65 -13.69 -18.48
CA ARG A 429 -15.90 -13.01 -18.18
C ARG A 429 -15.82 -11.60 -18.72
N ILE A 430 -16.88 -11.17 -19.41
CA ILE A 430 -16.96 -9.83 -19.96
C ILE A 430 -18.23 -9.13 -19.51
N LEU A 431 -18.13 -7.84 -19.24
CA LEU A 431 -19.27 -6.95 -19.13
C LEU A 431 -19.35 -6.10 -20.40
N ASP A 432 -20.43 -6.28 -21.15
CA ASP A 432 -20.73 -5.52 -22.35
C ASP A 432 -21.75 -4.41 -22.01
N ARG A 433 -21.52 -3.20 -22.53
CA ARG A 433 -22.44 -2.04 -22.34
C ARG A 433 -23.84 -2.33 -22.76
N GLY A 434 -24.04 -3.15 -23.80
CA GLY A 434 -25.35 -3.46 -24.36
C GLY A 434 -26.14 -4.49 -23.57
N LYS A 435 -25.47 -5.33 -22.77
CA LYS A 435 -26.10 -6.44 -22.04
C LYS A 435 -26.40 -6.12 -20.59
N GLY A 436 -25.65 -5.22 -19.95
CA GLY A 436 -25.86 -4.78 -18.58
C GLY A 436 -25.57 -5.82 -17.49
N PHE A 437 -25.12 -7.02 -17.85
CA PHE A 437 -24.71 -8.09 -16.94
C PHE A 437 -23.46 -8.81 -17.45
N GLU A 438 -22.72 -9.41 -16.54
CA GLU A 438 -21.49 -10.17 -16.84
C GLU A 438 -21.83 -11.48 -17.54
N THR A 439 -21.18 -11.74 -18.66
CA THR A 439 -21.31 -13.00 -19.41
C THR A 439 -20.06 -13.84 -19.29
N LEU A 440 -20.25 -15.13 -19.07
CA LEU A 440 -19.18 -16.12 -18.93
C LEU A 440 -18.97 -16.85 -20.26
N HIS A 441 -17.71 -16.98 -20.66
CA HIS A 441 -17.33 -17.64 -21.90
C HIS A 441 -16.20 -18.62 -21.67
N PRO A 442 -16.23 -19.82 -22.28
CA PRO A 442 -15.08 -20.70 -22.31
C PRO A 442 -13.98 -20.05 -23.17
N LEU A 443 -12.73 -20.34 -22.81
CA LEU A 443 -11.62 -19.95 -23.69
C LEU A 443 -11.58 -20.80 -24.95
N PRO A 444 -10.98 -20.27 -26.04
CA PRO A 444 -10.77 -21.05 -27.25
C PRO A 444 -10.06 -22.38 -26.95
N SER A 445 -10.56 -23.45 -27.51
CA SER A 445 -10.03 -24.79 -27.29
C SER A 445 -8.60 -24.97 -27.85
N VAL A 446 -8.23 -24.13 -28.82
CA VAL A 446 -6.91 -24.13 -29.45
C VAL A 446 -6.07 -22.99 -28.88
N PRO A 447 -4.87 -23.26 -28.34
CA PRO A 447 -4.01 -22.25 -27.73
C PRO A 447 -3.60 -21.08 -28.65
N THR A 448 -3.73 -21.25 -29.94
CA THR A 448 -3.36 -20.27 -30.98
C THR A 448 -4.49 -19.30 -31.36
N GLU A 449 -5.72 -19.55 -30.92
CA GLU A 449 -6.83 -18.64 -31.20
C GLU A 449 -6.78 -17.43 -30.27
N ALA A 450 -6.83 -16.23 -30.88
CA ALA A 450 -6.87 -14.99 -30.14
C ALA A 450 -8.28 -14.72 -29.57
N LEU A 451 -8.33 -14.21 -28.35
CA LEU A 451 -9.57 -13.69 -27.76
C LEU A 451 -9.90 -12.35 -28.39
N VAL A 452 -11.00 -12.28 -29.14
CA VAL A 452 -11.44 -11.04 -29.78
C VAL A 452 -12.47 -10.34 -28.89
N LEU A 453 -12.18 -9.12 -28.48
CA LEU A 453 -13.08 -8.28 -27.68
C LEU A 453 -13.70 -7.17 -28.54
N GLU A 454 -15.01 -7.06 -28.45
CA GLU A 454 -15.77 -5.98 -29.12
C GLU A 454 -15.53 -4.64 -28.42
N PRO A 455 -15.65 -3.52 -29.12
CA PRO A 455 -15.46 -2.18 -28.54
C PRO A 455 -16.45 -1.80 -27.43
N SER A 456 -17.55 -2.54 -27.33
CA SER A 456 -18.60 -2.36 -26.32
C SER A 456 -18.23 -2.95 -24.95
N VAL A 457 -17.17 -3.75 -24.87
CA VAL A 457 -16.72 -4.40 -23.63
C VAL A 457 -16.16 -3.37 -22.68
N ILE A 458 -16.73 -3.31 -21.45
CA ILE A 458 -16.30 -2.41 -20.38
C ILE A 458 -15.07 -3.00 -19.67
N TYR A 459 -15.14 -4.30 -19.33
CA TYR A 459 -14.03 -5.03 -18.75
C TYR A 459 -14.04 -6.50 -19.19
N CYS A 460 -12.86 -7.09 -19.14
CA CYS A 460 -12.61 -8.51 -19.32
C CYS A 460 -11.91 -9.05 -18.09
N THR A 461 -12.44 -10.10 -17.48
CA THR A 461 -11.80 -10.84 -16.38
C THR A 461 -11.35 -12.19 -16.91
N LEU A 462 -10.10 -12.54 -16.68
CA LEU A 462 -9.51 -13.82 -17.06
C LEU A 462 -9.36 -14.68 -15.81
N ASP A 463 -9.93 -15.88 -15.83
CA ASP A 463 -9.82 -16.85 -14.75
C ASP A 463 -8.81 -17.94 -15.17
N PHE A 464 -7.86 -18.22 -14.28
CA PHE A 464 -6.78 -19.19 -14.50
C PHE A 464 -6.53 -20.00 -13.24
N THR A 465 -5.84 -21.12 -13.34
CA THR A 465 -5.46 -21.94 -12.19
C THR A 465 -4.26 -22.81 -12.52
N ILE A 466 -3.68 -23.42 -11.50
CA ILE A 466 -2.79 -24.59 -11.64
C ILE A 466 -3.62 -25.84 -11.37
N PRO A 467 -3.52 -26.90 -12.19
CA PRO A 467 -4.20 -28.17 -11.95
C PRO A 467 -3.47 -29.01 -10.88
N ASP A 468 -3.07 -28.36 -9.81
CA ASP A 468 -2.45 -28.98 -8.65
C ASP A 468 -3.51 -29.18 -7.56
N TYR A 469 -4.19 -30.32 -7.61
CA TYR A 469 -5.29 -30.62 -6.69
C TYR A 469 -4.82 -31.11 -5.32
N PHE A 470 -3.53 -31.39 -5.16
CA PHE A 470 -2.94 -31.99 -3.97
C PHE A 470 -2.01 -31.05 -3.19
N ALA A 471 -1.77 -29.86 -3.71
CA ALA A 471 -0.92 -28.89 -3.03
C ALA A 471 -1.46 -28.53 -1.65
N ARG A 472 -0.58 -28.53 -0.67
CA ARG A 472 -0.90 -28.18 0.72
C ARG A 472 -0.82 -26.68 1.01
N GLY A 473 -0.09 -25.93 0.19
CA GLY A 473 0.12 -24.49 0.34
C GLY A 473 -0.76 -23.63 -0.55
N GLU A 474 -0.70 -22.33 -0.37
CA GLU A 474 -1.38 -21.36 -1.21
C GLU A 474 -0.68 -21.25 -2.58
N ARG A 475 -1.48 -21.23 -3.62
CA ARG A 475 -0.99 -21.03 -4.99
C ARG A 475 -0.84 -19.55 -5.26
N HIS A 476 0.27 -19.17 -5.86
CA HIS A 476 0.55 -17.80 -6.19
C HIS A 476 0.64 -17.61 -7.69
N TYR A 477 0.20 -16.48 -8.15
CA TYR A 477 0.16 -16.12 -9.56
C TYR A 477 0.77 -14.76 -9.78
N GLN A 478 1.44 -14.61 -10.90
CA GLN A 478 1.87 -13.32 -11.42
C GLN A 478 1.40 -13.20 -12.86
N THR A 479 0.88 -12.02 -13.19
CA THR A 479 0.31 -11.74 -14.50
C THR A 479 1.00 -10.56 -15.14
N LYS A 480 1.03 -10.55 -16.48
CA LYS A 480 1.52 -9.42 -17.27
C LYS A 480 0.70 -9.32 -18.54
N LEU A 481 0.22 -8.14 -18.86
CA LEU A 481 -0.42 -7.85 -20.14
C LEU A 481 0.56 -7.03 -21.00
N GLU A 482 1.28 -7.71 -21.88
CA GLU A 482 2.19 -7.06 -22.83
C GLU A 482 1.42 -6.07 -23.72
N GLY A 483 1.92 -4.86 -23.81
CA GLY A 483 1.25 -3.73 -24.44
C GLY A 483 0.53 -2.79 -23.47
N LEU A 484 0.43 -3.16 -22.18
CA LEU A 484 -0.11 -2.32 -21.11
C LEU A 484 0.83 -2.27 -19.90
N ASP A 485 1.25 -3.44 -19.38
CA ASP A 485 2.06 -3.54 -18.19
C ASP A 485 3.56 -3.46 -18.52
N LEU A 486 4.31 -2.69 -17.74
CA LEU A 486 5.77 -2.58 -17.89
C LEU A 486 6.47 -3.84 -17.37
N ASP A 487 6.00 -4.39 -16.23
CA ASP A 487 6.58 -5.56 -15.59
C ASP A 487 5.49 -6.52 -15.09
N TRP A 488 5.90 -7.63 -14.49
CA TRP A 488 5.00 -8.60 -13.85
C TRP A 488 4.30 -7.96 -12.65
N SER A 489 3.05 -8.36 -12.42
CA SER A 489 2.33 -7.99 -11.19
C SER A 489 3.03 -8.52 -9.94
N SER A 490 2.74 -7.95 -8.78
CA SER A 490 3.07 -8.58 -7.50
C SER A 490 2.47 -9.98 -7.42
N SER A 491 3.13 -10.87 -6.65
CA SER A 491 2.62 -12.22 -6.42
C SER A 491 1.31 -12.17 -5.64
N THR A 492 0.28 -12.87 -6.13
CA THR A 492 -1.06 -12.87 -5.52
C THR A 492 -1.65 -14.28 -5.52
N THR A 493 -2.48 -14.58 -4.52
CA THR A 493 -3.26 -15.82 -4.45
C THR A 493 -4.52 -15.77 -5.31
N SER A 494 -4.88 -14.60 -5.85
CA SER A 494 -6.02 -14.45 -6.74
C SER A 494 -5.80 -15.21 -8.05
N ASN A 495 -6.72 -16.09 -8.38
CA ASN A 495 -6.74 -16.86 -9.63
C ASN A 495 -7.50 -16.14 -10.76
N SER A 496 -7.71 -14.85 -10.63
CA SER A 496 -8.37 -14.03 -11.64
C SER A 496 -7.77 -12.64 -11.73
N VAL A 497 -7.74 -12.08 -12.93
CA VAL A 497 -7.31 -10.70 -13.19
C VAL A 497 -8.33 -9.99 -14.06
N ARG A 498 -8.61 -8.72 -13.77
CA ARG A 498 -9.56 -7.90 -14.47
C ARG A 498 -8.87 -6.74 -15.18
N TYR A 499 -9.12 -6.61 -16.48
CA TYR A 499 -8.68 -5.48 -17.29
C TYR A 499 -9.89 -4.64 -17.69
N THR A 500 -9.84 -3.35 -17.37
CA THR A 500 -10.91 -2.40 -17.66
C THR A 500 -10.50 -1.48 -18.79
N SER A 501 -11.47 -1.21 -19.71
CA SER A 501 -11.32 -0.18 -20.75
C SER A 501 -10.04 -0.29 -21.60
N LEU A 502 -9.71 -1.51 -22.05
CA LEU A 502 -8.57 -1.71 -22.94
C LEU A 502 -8.73 -0.90 -24.23
N ALA A 503 -7.70 -0.18 -24.63
CA ALA A 503 -7.67 0.53 -25.89
C ALA A 503 -7.67 -0.45 -27.09
N PRO A 504 -8.19 -0.06 -28.26
CA PRO A 504 -8.11 -0.90 -29.44
C PRO A 504 -6.66 -1.23 -29.80
N GLY A 505 -6.37 -2.52 -29.90
CA GLY A 505 -5.02 -3.02 -30.13
C GLY A 505 -4.89 -4.51 -29.94
N THR A 506 -3.67 -5.02 -30.04
CA THR A 506 -3.34 -6.41 -29.76
C THR A 506 -2.46 -6.46 -28.53
N TYR A 507 -2.86 -7.29 -27.58
CA TYR A 507 -2.19 -7.51 -26.29
C TYR A 507 -1.84 -8.99 -26.16
N THR A 508 -0.80 -9.30 -25.42
CA THR A 508 -0.49 -10.67 -25.02
C THR A 508 -0.57 -10.78 -23.51
N PHE A 509 -1.62 -11.44 -23.04
CA PHE A 509 -1.71 -11.80 -21.63
C PHE A 509 -0.78 -12.96 -21.33
N ARG A 510 0.00 -12.82 -20.27
CA ARG A 510 0.88 -13.88 -19.77
C ARG A 510 0.59 -14.12 -18.29
N VAL A 511 0.57 -15.38 -17.91
CA VAL A 511 0.47 -15.80 -16.51
C VAL A 511 1.54 -16.83 -16.23
N ARG A 512 2.25 -16.61 -15.14
CA ARG A 512 3.11 -17.59 -14.49
C ARG A 512 2.58 -17.90 -13.11
N ALA A 513 2.82 -19.09 -12.67
CA ALA A 513 2.20 -19.55 -11.46
C ALA A 513 3.20 -20.36 -10.62
N TYR A 514 2.99 -20.31 -9.34
CA TYR A 514 3.71 -21.04 -8.32
C TYR A 514 2.71 -21.99 -7.66
N ASP A 515 3.09 -23.25 -7.52
CA ASP A 515 2.23 -24.23 -6.84
C ASP A 515 2.19 -23.99 -5.32
N GLY A 516 1.45 -24.84 -4.60
CA GLY A 516 1.34 -24.73 -3.16
C GLY A 516 2.63 -25.00 -2.37
N GLU A 517 3.69 -25.45 -3.05
CA GLU A 517 5.02 -25.65 -2.49
C GLU A 517 5.99 -24.52 -2.89
N GLY A 518 5.48 -23.44 -3.52
CA GLY A 518 6.27 -22.31 -3.98
C GLY A 518 7.09 -22.56 -5.24
N ARG A 519 6.92 -23.74 -5.89
CA ARG A 519 7.68 -24.09 -7.10
C ARG A 519 7.06 -23.42 -8.31
N LYS A 520 7.88 -22.73 -9.09
CA LYS A 520 7.46 -22.10 -10.34
C LYS A 520 7.13 -23.16 -11.42
N GLY A 521 6.02 -22.96 -12.11
CA GLY A 521 5.66 -23.76 -13.27
C GLY A 521 6.71 -23.64 -14.39
N ARG A 522 6.97 -24.74 -15.09
CA ARG A 522 7.98 -24.81 -16.18
C ARG A 522 7.65 -23.88 -17.34
N LEU A 523 6.37 -23.69 -17.63
CA LEU A 523 5.89 -22.91 -18.77
C LEU A 523 4.95 -21.81 -18.27
N GLU A 524 5.07 -20.65 -18.91
CA GLU A 524 4.08 -19.58 -18.81
C GLU A 524 2.94 -19.87 -19.77
N ARG A 525 1.72 -19.45 -19.42
CA ARG A 525 0.59 -19.50 -20.33
C ARG A 525 0.37 -18.12 -20.95
N CYS A 526 0.27 -18.11 -22.28
CA CYS A 526 0.03 -16.90 -23.04
C CYS A 526 -1.37 -16.95 -23.69
N LEU A 527 -2.02 -15.80 -23.80
CA LEU A 527 -3.27 -15.61 -24.53
C LEU A 527 -3.21 -14.29 -25.28
N THR A 528 -3.40 -14.34 -26.60
CA THR A 528 -3.49 -13.12 -27.40
C THR A 528 -4.90 -12.53 -27.29
N ILE A 529 -4.99 -11.25 -26.97
CA ILE A 529 -6.24 -10.49 -26.86
C ILE A 529 -6.24 -9.40 -27.91
N ILE A 530 -7.25 -9.41 -28.77
CA ILE A 530 -7.42 -8.41 -29.83
C ILE A 530 -8.65 -7.57 -29.48
N VAL A 531 -8.45 -6.30 -29.19
CA VAL A 531 -9.54 -5.33 -28.97
C VAL A 531 -9.83 -4.63 -30.27
N LEU A 532 -11.03 -4.81 -30.78
CA LEU A 532 -11.44 -4.27 -32.08
C LEU A 532 -11.62 -2.75 -32.01
N LYS A 533 -11.27 -2.08 -33.08
CA LYS A 533 -11.56 -0.64 -33.22
C LYS A 533 -13.07 -0.42 -33.36
N PRO A 534 -13.66 0.58 -32.67
CA PRO A 534 -15.03 1.00 -32.89
C PRO A 534 -15.27 1.34 -34.37
N PHE A 535 -16.49 1.14 -34.84
CA PHE A 535 -16.83 1.36 -36.25
C PHE A 535 -16.43 2.77 -36.75
N TYR A 536 -16.53 3.78 -35.88
CA TYR A 536 -16.17 5.16 -36.22
C TYR A 536 -14.67 5.40 -36.38
N GLN A 537 -13.81 4.51 -35.90
CA GLN A 537 -12.36 4.54 -36.09
C GLN A 537 -11.89 3.66 -37.25
N ARG A 538 -12.78 2.92 -37.89
CA ARG A 538 -12.43 2.10 -39.05
C ARG A 538 -12.26 2.96 -40.27
N TRP A 539 -11.29 2.64 -41.12
CA TRP A 539 -10.92 3.43 -42.29
C TRP A 539 -12.10 3.78 -43.22
N TRP A 540 -13.02 2.83 -43.43
CA TRP A 540 -14.18 3.03 -44.25
C TRP A 540 -15.17 4.06 -43.67
N PHE A 541 -15.34 4.11 -42.33
CA PHE A 541 -16.20 5.07 -41.65
C PHE A 541 -15.58 6.48 -41.69
N ILE A 542 -14.26 6.57 -41.51
CA ILE A 542 -13.53 7.83 -41.66
C ILE A 542 -13.64 8.31 -43.12
N LEU A 543 -13.49 7.40 -44.09
CA LEU A 543 -13.67 7.71 -45.51
C LEU A 543 -15.08 8.19 -45.78
N LEU A 544 -16.11 7.51 -45.25
CA LEU A 544 -17.50 7.93 -45.37
C LEU A 544 -17.71 9.32 -44.75
N GLY A 545 -17.11 9.59 -43.59
CA GLY A 545 -17.14 10.91 -42.96
C GLY A 545 -16.49 11.98 -43.82
N ILE A 546 -15.32 11.69 -44.41
CA ILE A 546 -14.65 12.60 -45.34
C ILE A 546 -15.50 12.84 -46.58
N LEU A 547 -16.05 11.79 -47.20
CA LEU A 547 -16.92 11.90 -48.36
C LEU A 547 -18.20 12.69 -48.05
N SER A 548 -18.79 12.44 -46.88
CA SER A 548 -19.97 13.19 -46.38
C SER A 548 -19.60 14.67 -46.17
N ALA A 549 -18.46 14.95 -45.55
CA ALA A 549 -17.98 16.31 -45.32
C ALA A 549 -17.72 17.02 -46.69
N LEU A 550 -17.08 16.32 -47.65
CA LEU A 550 -16.88 16.81 -49.01
C LEU A 550 -18.21 17.05 -49.74
N ALA A 551 -19.19 16.14 -49.60
CA ALA A 551 -20.52 16.31 -50.20
C ALA A 551 -21.28 17.50 -49.57
N ILE A 552 -21.19 17.63 -48.22
CA ILE A 552 -21.78 18.79 -47.51
C ILE A 552 -21.03 20.08 -47.95
N PHE A 553 -19.69 20.05 -48.01
CA PHE A 553 -18.89 21.19 -48.48
C PHE A 553 -19.24 21.57 -49.93
N TYR A 554 -19.33 20.57 -50.81
CA TYR A 554 -19.76 20.79 -52.21
C TYR A 554 -21.17 21.32 -52.27
N GLY A 555 -22.10 20.75 -51.51
CA GLY A 555 -23.47 21.23 -51.40
C GLY A 555 -23.57 22.66 -50.87
N MET A 556 -22.81 22.96 -49.77
CA MET A 556 -22.70 24.31 -49.25
C MET A 556 -22.02 25.28 -50.23
N HIS A 557 -20.97 24.82 -50.88
CA HIS A 557 -20.29 25.63 -51.90
C HIS A 557 -21.21 25.95 -53.07
N ARG A 558 -21.93 24.94 -53.56
CA ARG A 558 -22.92 25.13 -54.63
C ARG A 558 -24.10 26.00 -54.15
N PHE A 559 -24.61 25.78 -52.95
CA PHE A 559 -25.62 26.62 -52.33
C PHE A 559 -25.12 28.05 -52.13
N ARG A 560 -23.90 28.20 -51.66
CA ARG A 560 -23.27 29.49 -51.46
C ARG A 560 -23.03 30.21 -52.80
N MET A 561 -22.66 29.47 -53.85
CA MET A 561 -22.49 30.04 -55.19
C MET A 561 -23.84 30.43 -55.81
N THR A 562 -24.93 29.64 -55.59
CA THR A 562 -26.25 30.05 -56.04
C THR A 562 -26.79 31.21 -55.22
N HIS A 563 -26.56 31.21 -53.90
CA HIS A 563 -26.95 32.33 -53.02
C HIS A 563 -26.08 33.58 -53.22
N LEU A 564 -24.79 33.41 -53.54
CA LEU A 564 -23.93 34.56 -53.86
C LEU A 564 -24.41 35.28 -55.16
N ARG A 565 -24.90 34.50 -56.12
CA ARG A 565 -25.52 35.10 -57.32
C ARG A 565 -26.83 35.83 -56.96
N GLU A 566 -27.61 35.30 -56.06
CA GLU A 566 -28.82 35.96 -55.54
C GLU A 566 -28.51 37.09 -54.55
N LYS A 567 -27.40 36.96 -53.77
CA LYS A 567 -26.98 37.97 -52.78
C LYS A 567 -26.39 39.22 -53.45
N MET A 568 -25.65 39.08 -54.54
CA MET A 568 -25.15 40.23 -55.25
C MET A 568 -26.30 41.14 -55.79
N GLU A 569 -27.45 40.59 -55.99
CA GLU A 569 -28.66 41.40 -56.30
C GLU A 569 -29.32 41.97 -55.03
N ARG A 570 -29.19 41.29 -53.89
CA ARG A 570 -29.79 41.72 -52.62
C ARG A 570 -28.88 42.67 -51.81
N GLU A 571 -27.56 42.58 -51.95
CA GLU A 571 -26.61 43.38 -51.16
C GLU A 571 -26.68 44.88 -51.48
N ARG A 572 -27.14 45.28 -52.65
CA ARG A 572 -27.51 46.65 -52.88
C ARG A 572 -28.69 47.15 -52.05
N LYS A 573 -29.57 46.22 -51.62
CA LYS A 573 -30.71 46.54 -50.74
C LYS A 573 -30.37 46.46 -49.24
N VAL A 574 -29.39 45.61 -48.84
CA VAL A 574 -29.08 45.33 -47.42
C VAL A 574 -28.14 46.34 -46.83
N LEU A 575 -27.24 46.93 -47.61
CA LEU A 575 -26.30 47.98 -47.13
C LEU A 575 -27.06 49.18 -46.50
N SER A 576 -28.30 49.43 -46.93
CA SER A 576 -29.18 50.47 -46.37
C SER A 576 -29.85 50.04 -45.05
N LEU A 577 -29.93 48.73 -44.76
CA LEU A 577 -30.52 48.15 -43.55
C LEU A 577 -29.49 47.90 -42.44
N GLU A 578 -28.22 47.55 -42.81
CA GLU A 578 -27.11 47.34 -41.85
C GLU A 578 -26.71 48.61 -41.13
N LEU A 579 -26.68 49.74 -41.80
CA LEU A 579 -26.49 51.05 -41.17
C LEU A 579 -27.59 51.39 -40.18
N ARG A 580 -28.74 50.74 -40.27
CA ARG A 580 -29.84 50.92 -39.27
C ARG A 580 -29.67 50.02 -38.07
N SER A 581 -29.11 48.83 -38.19
CA SER A 581 -28.93 47.87 -37.08
C SER A 581 -27.81 48.31 -36.14
N LEU A 582 -26.67 48.79 -36.64
CA LEU A 582 -25.58 49.32 -35.83
C LEU A 582 -25.96 50.55 -34.97
N ARG A 583 -26.99 51.31 -35.43
CA ARG A 583 -27.57 52.42 -34.68
C ARG A 583 -28.44 51.96 -33.52
N GLN A 584 -28.89 50.74 -33.47
CA GLN A 584 -29.77 50.21 -32.38
C GLN A 584 -29.04 49.57 -31.20
N GLN A 585 -27.74 49.23 -31.37
CA GLN A 585 -26.96 48.61 -30.29
C GLN A 585 -26.29 49.64 -29.36
N LEU A 586 -26.21 50.91 -29.79
CA LEU A 586 -25.80 51.98 -28.92
C LEU A 586 -27.09 52.63 -28.40
N ASN A 587 -27.27 52.72 -27.09
CA ASN A 587 -28.44 53.40 -26.53
C ASN A 587 -28.53 54.84 -27.09
N PRO A 588 -29.40 55.11 -28.10
CA PRO A 588 -29.39 56.43 -28.77
C PRO A 588 -29.79 57.56 -27.83
N HIS A 589 -30.56 57.21 -26.80
CA HIS A 589 -31.01 58.12 -25.78
C HIS A 589 -29.83 58.58 -24.87
N PHE A 590 -28.94 57.66 -24.51
CA PHE A 590 -27.74 58.00 -23.71
C PHE A 590 -26.82 58.93 -24.52
N ILE A 591 -26.54 58.57 -25.78
CA ILE A 591 -25.69 59.42 -26.65
C ILE A 591 -26.35 60.80 -26.85
N SER A 592 -27.66 60.81 -27.05
CA SER A 592 -28.42 62.08 -27.20
C SER A 592 -28.41 62.88 -25.87
N ASN A 593 -28.56 62.20 -24.76
CA ASN A 593 -28.54 62.83 -23.45
C ASN A 593 -27.14 63.39 -23.10
N ALA A 594 -26.10 62.68 -23.40
CA ALA A 594 -24.74 63.11 -23.21
C ALA A 594 -24.38 64.27 -24.16
N MET A 595 -24.79 64.20 -25.42
CA MET A 595 -24.62 65.30 -26.38
C MET A 595 -25.40 66.54 -25.97
N ASN A 596 -26.64 66.36 -25.42
CA ASN A 596 -27.43 67.50 -24.88
C ASN A 596 -26.73 68.08 -23.63
N ALA A 597 -26.20 67.26 -22.74
CA ALA A 597 -25.44 67.69 -21.57
C ALA A 597 -24.16 68.49 -21.96
N ILE A 598 -23.46 67.98 -22.97
CA ILE A 598 -22.31 68.67 -23.56
C ILE A 598 -22.75 70.01 -24.12
N LYS A 599 -23.85 70.03 -24.91
CA LYS A 599 -24.40 71.27 -25.49
C LYS A 599 -24.82 72.28 -24.38
N GLU A 600 -25.53 71.81 -23.38
CA GLU A 600 -25.97 72.62 -22.25
C GLU A 600 -24.78 73.14 -21.42
N TYR A 601 -23.77 72.34 -21.22
CA TYR A 601 -22.55 72.70 -20.49
C TYR A 601 -21.71 73.70 -21.29
N ILE A 602 -21.61 73.57 -22.62
CA ILE A 602 -20.88 74.51 -23.51
C ILE A 602 -21.62 75.89 -23.51
N GLN A 603 -22.92 75.91 -23.36
CA GLN A 603 -23.75 77.16 -23.41
C GLN A 603 -23.79 77.92 -22.09
N ARG A 604 -23.20 77.36 -20.99
CA ARG A 604 -23.12 78.09 -19.70
C ARG A 604 -21.98 79.08 -19.72
N PRO A 605 -22.22 80.35 -19.24
CA PRO A 605 -21.23 81.41 -19.29
C PRO A 605 -19.94 81.20 -18.47
N ASN A 606 -19.88 80.19 -17.61
CA ASN A 606 -18.74 79.88 -16.75
C ASN A 606 -18.42 78.42 -16.70
N ALA A 607 -18.51 77.69 -17.81
CA ALA A 607 -18.23 76.27 -17.87
C ALA A 607 -16.73 75.98 -17.77
N GLU A 608 -16.27 75.46 -16.64
CA GLU A 608 -14.92 74.87 -16.51
C GLU A 608 -14.82 73.55 -17.25
N ASN A 609 -14.23 73.58 -18.46
CA ASN A 609 -13.67 72.42 -19.18
C ASN A 609 -14.63 71.43 -19.88
N PRO A 610 -15.41 71.84 -20.92
CA PRO A 610 -16.19 70.93 -21.78
C PRO A 610 -15.36 69.83 -22.45
N ALA A 611 -14.08 70.09 -22.67
CA ALA A 611 -13.16 69.10 -23.26
C ALA A 611 -12.92 67.93 -22.35
N ARG A 612 -12.96 68.11 -21.04
CA ARG A 612 -12.81 67.02 -20.05
C ARG A 612 -14.02 66.10 -20.08
N TYR A 613 -15.23 66.61 -20.15
CA TYR A 613 -16.45 65.79 -20.25
C TYR A 613 -16.46 64.94 -21.51
N LEU A 614 -16.02 65.53 -22.65
CA LEU A 614 -15.94 64.79 -23.90
C LEU A 614 -14.86 63.71 -23.87
N THR A 615 -13.75 63.99 -23.20
CA THR A 615 -12.67 63.03 -23.00
C THR A 615 -13.13 61.85 -22.12
N ASP A 616 -13.73 62.15 -20.99
CA ASP A 616 -14.24 61.15 -20.05
C ASP A 616 -15.36 60.28 -20.69
N PHE A 617 -16.26 60.93 -21.45
CA PHE A 617 -17.26 60.21 -22.24
C PHE A 617 -16.63 59.30 -23.30
N SER A 618 -15.65 59.78 -24.04
CA SER A 618 -14.96 59.01 -25.08
C SER A 618 -14.22 57.79 -24.45
N LEU A 619 -13.55 58.01 -23.32
CA LEU A 619 -12.87 56.94 -22.59
C LEU A 619 -13.86 55.92 -22.02
N MET A 620 -14.98 56.39 -21.44
CA MET A 620 -16.05 55.53 -20.96
C MET A 620 -16.63 54.67 -22.11
N MET A 621 -16.96 55.29 -23.26
CA MET A 621 -17.49 54.59 -24.43
C MET A 621 -16.51 53.56 -24.98
N ARG A 622 -15.22 53.86 -24.97
CA ARG A 622 -14.20 52.90 -25.39
C ARG A 622 -14.18 51.69 -24.41
N ARG A 623 -14.15 51.93 -23.11
CA ARG A 623 -14.20 50.86 -22.11
C ARG A 623 -15.47 50.05 -22.17
N PHE A 624 -16.60 50.74 -22.38
CA PHE A 624 -17.88 50.06 -22.60
C PHE A 624 -17.84 49.07 -23.80
N LEU A 625 -17.29 49.52 -24.93
CA LEU A 625 -17.13 48.68 -26.09
C LEU A 625 -16.13 47.51 -25.85
N GLU A 626 -15.09 47.74 -25.08
CA GLU A 626 -14.15 46.70 -24.68
C GLU A 626 -14.78 45.68 -23.73
N SER A 627 -15.49 46.13 -22.67
CA SER A 627 -16.18 45.26 -21.71
C SER A 627 -17.37 44.52 -22.35
N SER A 628 -18.06 45.11 -23.32
CA SER A 628 -19.18 44.44 -24.01
C SER A 628 -18.76 43.19 -24.81
N ARG A 629 -17.48 43.05 -25.07
CA ARG A 629 -16.89 41.86 -25.78
C ARG A 629 -16.42 40.76 -24.82
N ARG A 630 -16.34 41.04 -23.53
CA ARG A 630 -15.93 40.11 -22.49
C ARG A 630 -17.15 39.58 -21.73
N ARG A 631 -17.11 38.32 -21.33
CA ARG A 631 -18.16 37.72 -20.54
C ARG A 631 -18.06 38.14 -19.08
N PHE A 632 -16.83 38.18 -18.56
CA PHE A 632 -16.46 38.62 -17.20
C PHE A 632 -15.43 39.74 -17.24
N THR A 633 -15.40 40.51 -16.18
CA THR A 633 -14.46 41.58 -16.02
C THR A 633 -14.04 41.69 -14.53
N PRO A 634 -12.78 41.99 -14.22
CA PRO A 634 -12.35 42.26 -12.85
C PRO A 634 -13.19 43.34 -12.19
N ILE A 635 -13.47 43.18 -10.89
CA ILE A 635 -14.25 44.17 -10.10
C ILE A 635 -13.63 45.57 -10.22
N ALA A 636 -12.29 45.65 -10.25
CA ALA A 636 -11.59 46.91 -10.42
C ALA A 636 -11.98 47.65 -11.72
N ASP A 637 -12.06 46.90 -12.84
CA ASP A 637 -12.42 47.47 -14.15
C ASP A 637 -13.90 47.88 -14.21
N GLU A 638 -14.80 47.04 -13.65
CA GLU A 638 -16.25 47.35 -13.55
C GLU A 638 -16.45 48.62 -12.72
N VAL A 639 -15.79 48.71 -11.56
CA VAL A 639 -15.86 49.86 -10.67
C VAL A 639 -15.28 51.13 -11.31
N ASP A 640 -14.15 51.06 -12.04
CA ASP A 640 -13.59 52.21 -12.76
C ASP A 640 -14.57 52.72 -13.84
N MET A 641 -15.17 51.78 -14.59
CA MET A 641 -16.17 52.12 -15.59
C MET A 641 -17.42 52.76 -14.94
N LEU A 642 -17.93 52.18 -13.85
CA LEU A 642 -19.09 52.70 -13.13
C LEU A 642 -18.82 54.08 -12.48
N LYS A 643 -17.62 54.28 -11.93
CA LYS A 643 -17.20 55.59 -11.40
C LYS A 643 -17.20 56.67 -12.47
N ARG A 644 -16.71 56.38 -13.68
CA ARG A 644 -16.73 57.30 -14.80
C ARG A 644 -18.15 57.58 -15.26
N TYR A 645 -18.99 56.54 -15.36
CA TYR A 645 -20.38 56.70 -15.70
C TYR A 645 -21.11 57.62 -14.72
N VAL A 646 -20.97 57.36 -13.41
CA VAL A 646 -21.63 58.15 -12.36
C VAL A 646 -21.09 59.60 -12.35
N SER A 647 -19.77 59.78 -12.57
CA SER A 647 -19.18 61.14 -12.65
C SER A 647 -19.77 61.94 -13.80
N LEU A 648 -20.02 61.31 -14.96
CA LEU A 648 -20.69 61.96 -16.07
C LEU A 648 -22.14 62.33 -15.75
N GLU A 649 -22.88 61.49 -15.03
CA GLU A 649 -24.24 61.75 -14.60
C GLU A 649 -24.30 62.82 -13.47
N GLN A 650 -23.28 62.89 -12.60
CA GLN A 650 -23.16 63.98 -11.59
C GLN A 650 -22.89 65.33 -12.24
N LEU A 651 -22.09 65.34 -13.32
CA LEU A 651 -21.93 66.58 -14.13
C LEU A 651 -23.23 67.02 -14.80
N ARG A 652 -24.08 66.05 -15.18
CA ARG A 652 -25.40 66.32 -15.75
C ARG A 652 -26.41 66.81 -14.72
N TYR A 653 -26.32 66.32 -13.46
CA TYR A 653 -27.21 66.66 -12.37
C TYR A 653 -26.43 67.21 -11.17
N PRO A 654 -25.82 68.43 -11.26
CA PRO A 654 -24.91 68.92 -10.26
C PRO A 654 -25.61 69.08 -8.91
N GLY A 655 -24.99 68.54 -7.84
CA GLY A 655 -25.45 68.67 -6.45
C GLY A 655 -26.74 67.92 -6.10
N LYS A 656 -27.23 67.04 -6.99
CA LYS A 656 -28.45 66.28 -6.75
C LYS A 656 -28.19 65.00 -5.91
N PHE A 657 -27.06 64.36 -6.08
CA PHE A 657 -26.75 63.13 -5.36
C PHE A 657 -25.24 62.92 -5.17
N ASP A 658 -24.91 62.26 -4.07
CA ASP A 658 -23.58 61.77 -3.78
C ASP A 658 -23.50 60.24 -4.02
N VAL A 659 -22.29 59.76 -4.30
CA VAL A 659 -22.06 58.32 -4.54
C VAL A 659 -20.93 57.81 -3.67
N VAL A 660 -21.12 56.58 -3.15
CA VAL A 660 -20.08 55.86 -2.40
C VAL A 660 -19.94 54.45 -2.97
N PHE A 661 -18.70 54.06 -3.25
CA PHE A 661 -18.32 52.72 -3.63
C PHE A 661 -17.58 52.05 -2.47
N THR A 662 -18.01 50.91 -2.07
CA THR A 662 -17.40 50.11 -1.02
C THR A 662 -17.07 48.75 -1.58
N ILE A 663 -15.86 48.27 -1.35
CA ILE A 663 -15.43 46.91 -1.71
C ILE A 663 -14.96 46.29 -0.40
N ASP A 664 -15.40 45.08 -0.17
CA ASP A 664 -14.99 44.30 0.99
C ASP A 664 -13.47 44.13 0.98
N PRO A 665 -12.77 44.30 2.11
CA PRO A 665 -11.34 44.06 2.22
C PRO A 665 -10.89 42.64 1.86
N ASP A 666 -11.81 41.68 1.98
CA ASP A 666 -11.53 40.27 1.69
C ASP A 666 -11.68 39.92 0.18
N LEU A 667 -12.22 40.83 -0.65
CA LEU A 667 -12.24 40.73 -2.11
C LEU A 667 -10.94 41.30 -2.70
N ASP A 668 -10.34 40.59 -3.67
CA ASP A 668 -9.25 41.12 -4.51
C ASP A 668 -9.83 41.76 -5.79
N PRO A 669 -9.96 43.10 -5.87
CA PRO A 669 -10.62 43.72 -7.01
C PRO A 669 -9.95 43.49 -8.36
N ALA A 670 -8.66 43.05 -8.38
CA ALA A 670 -7.90 42.80 -9.60
C ALA A 670 -8.07 41.37 -10.11
N MET A 671 -8.42 40.42 -9.22
CA MET A 671 -8.53 39.01 -9.55
C MET A 671 -9.98 38.53 -9.57
N ASP A 672 -10.82 39.06 -8.67
CA ASP A 672 -12.22 38.65 -8.62
C ASP A 672 -13.02 39.29 -9.76
N GLU A 673 -13.74 38.45 -10.50
CA GLU A 673 -14.45 38.82 -11.70
C GLU A 673 -15.97 38.83 -11.50
N VAL A 674 -16.64 39.75 -12.15
CA VAL A 674 -18.09 39.80 -12.23
C VAL A 674 -18.55 39.81 -13.69
N PRO A 675 -19.80 39.41 -14.01
CA PRO A 675 -20.30 39.53 -15.36
C PRO A 675 -20.24 40.97 -15.87
N SER A 676 -19.61 41.15 -17.02
CA SER A 676 -19.35 42.48 -17.60
C SER A 676 -20.63 43.30 -17.77
N LEU A 677 -20.59 44.60 -17.40
CA LEU A 677 -21.71 45.52 -17.53
C LEU A 677 -22.99 45.10 -16.77
N LEU A 678 -22.84 44.37 -15.67
CA LEU A 678 -23.97 43.82 -14.91
C LEU A 678 -24.70 44.92 -14.11
N LEU A 679 -23.92 45.78 -13.42
CA LEU A 679 -24.47 46.80 -12.52
C LEU A 679 -24.87 48.08 -13.23
N GLN A 680 -24.38 48.33 -14.43
CA GLN A 680 -24.66 49.56 -15.17
C GLN A 680 -26.16 49.82 -15.36
N PRO A 681 -26.99 48.86 -15.82
CA PRO A 681 -28.45 49.11 -15.99
C PRO A 681 -29.16 49.38 -14.66
N ILE A 682 -28.63 48.81 -13.56
CA ILE A 682 -29.18 49.04 -12.20
C ILE A 682 -28.89 50.46 -11.75
N ILE A 683 -27.67 50.91 -11.94
CA ILE A 683 -27.22 52.26 -11.58
C ILE A 683 -27.89 53.30 -12.48
N GLU A 684 -28.05 53.04 -13.77
CA GLU A 684 -28.83 53.91 -14.69
C GLU A 684 -30.24 54.10 -14.18
N ASN A 685 -30.91 53.01 -13.76
CA ASN A 685 -32.26 53.11 -13.18
C ASN A 685 -32.28 53.87 -11.86
N ALA A 686 -31.34 53.62 -10.97
CA ALA A 686 -31.26 54.32 -9.70
C ALA A 686 -31.10 55.85 -9.90
N ILE A 687 -30.24 56.26 -10.83
CA ILE A 687 -30.04 57.66 -11.14
C ILE A 687 -31.21 58.29 -11.87
N GLU A 688 -31.68 57.69 -12.99
CA GLU A 688 -32.69 58.28 -13.86
C GLU A 688 -34.07 58.26 -13.22
N HIS A 689 -34.43 57.16 -12.57
CA HIS A 689 -35.81 57.01 -12.05
C HIS A 689 -35.91 57.27 -10.54
N GLY A 690 -34.81 57.00 -9.77
CA GLY A 690 -34.78 57.20 -8.32
C GLY A 690 -34.32 58.60 -7.89
N LEU A 691 -33.10 58.98 -8.30
CA LEU A 691 -32.43 60.17 -7.77
C LEU A 691 -32.73 61.45 -8.56
N ARG A 692 -32.81 61.36 -9.88
CA ARG A 692 -33.12 62.54 -10.73
C ARG A 692 -34.36 63.33 -10.30
N PRO A 693 -35.47 62.69 -9.87
CA PRO A 693 -36.65 63.44 -9.40
C PRO A 693 -36.46 64.16 -8.10
N LEU A 694 -35.38 63.92 -7.32
CA LEU A 694 -35.08 64.65 -6.08
C LEU A 694 -34.55 66.03 -6.40
N ASN A 695 -34.76 66.98 -5.48
CA ASN A 695 -34.24 68.34 -5.60
C ASN A 695 -32.78 68.44 -5.15
N SER A 696 -32.42 67.73 -4.07
CA SER A 696 -31.07 67.58 -3.51
C SER A 696 -31.04 66.42 -2.49
N GLY A 697 -29.88 66.07 -2.00
CA GLY A 697 -29.74 65.11 -0.91
C GLY A 697 -29.93 63.63 -1.38
N GLY A 698 -29.83 63.39 -2.68
CA GLY A 698 -29.78 62.01 -3.21
C GLY A 698 -28.50 61.29 -2.81
N TYR A 699 -28.58 60.01 -2.61
CA TYR A 699 -27.45 59.17 -2.22
C TYR A 699 -27.54 57.82 -2.95
N LEU A 700 -26.41 57.47 -3.56
CA LEU A 700 -26.23 56.17 -4.25
C LEU A 700 -25.08 55.44 -3.60
N ARG A 701 -25.30 54.23 -3.13
CA ARG A 701 -24.24 53.37 -2.60
C ARG A 701 -24.14 52.11 -3.43
N ILE A 702 -22.93 51.76 -3.79
CA ILE A 702 -22.58 50.55 -4.52
C ILE A 702 -21.58 49.77 -3.66
N CYS A 703 -21.95 48.54 -3.26
CA CYS A 703 -21.12 47.68 -2.43
C CYS A 703 -20.85 46.38 -3.16
N PHE A 704 -19.62 45.90 -3.01
CA PHE A 704 -19.22 44.55 -3.39
C PHE A 704 -18.76 43.87 -2.09
N GLU A 705 -19.39 42.77 -1.73
CA GLU A 705 -19.18 42.07 -0.47
C GLU A 705 -19.11 40.56 -0.76
N LEU A 706 -18.37 39.80 0.06
CA LEU A 706 -18.48 38.34 0.08
C LEU A 706 -19.68 37.93 0.91
N ASP A 707 -20.31 36.81 0.56
CA ASP A 707 -21.39 36.28 1.38
C ASP A 707 -20.80 35.77 2.72
N SER A 708 -21.45 36.11 3.83
CA SER A 708 -21.01 35.67 5.17
C SER A 708 -21.01 34.13 5.37
N ASP A 709 -21.76 33.43 4.56
CA ASP A 709 -21.96 31.96 4.68
C ASP A 709 -21.25 31.18 3.59
N ASP A 710 -20.71 31.84 2.54
CA ASP A 710 -20.09 31.18 1.40
C ASP A 710 -19.09 32.09 0.68
N ASP A 711 -17.77 31.82 0.86
CA ASP A 711 -16.67 32.61 0.31
C ASP A 711 -16.60 32.63 -1.23
N ASP A 712 -17.30 31.74 -1.91
CA ASP A 712 -17.37 31.68 -3.39
C ASP A 712 -18.50 32.52 -3.98
N VAL A 713 -19.23 33.26 -3.14
CA VAL A 713 -20.36 34.07 -3.55
C VAL A 713 -20.10 35.55 -3.40
N ILE A 714 -20.15 36.29 -4.50
CA ILE A 714 -20.03 37.74 -4.52
C ILE A 714 -21.42 38.36 -4.49
N ILE A 715 -21.65 39.27 -3.54
CA ILE A 715 -22.87 40.05 -3.40
C ILE A 715 -22.61 41.49 -3.85
N CYS A 716 -23.31 41.92 -4.90
CA CYS A 716 -23.27 43.29 -5.36
C CYS A 716 -24.56 43.99 -4.95
N THR A 717 -24.45 45.03 -4.13
CA THR A 717 -25.61 45.79 -3.66
C THR A 717 -25.57 47.20 -4.20
N VAL A 718 -26.64 47.64 -4.86
CA VAL A 718 -26.85 49.01 -5.30
C VAL A 718 -28.06 49.58 -4.55
N SER A 719 -27.85 50.62 -3.75
CA SER A 719 -28.91 51.23 -2.97
C SER A 719 -29.00 52.75 -3.25
N ASP A 720 -30.20 53.23 -3.46
CA ASP A 720 -30.52 54.65 -3.62
C ASP A 720 -31.60 55.09 -2.62
N ASN A 721 -31.53 56.35 -2.18
CA ASN A 721 -32.56 57.00 -1.35
C ASN A 721 -33.55 57.79 -2.20
N GLY A 722 -33.74 57.45 -3.44
CA GLY A 722 -34.61 58.10 -4.41
C GLY A 722 -36.10 58.01 -4.07
N VAL A 723 -36.92 58.40 -5.01
CA VAL A 723 -38.39 58.41 -4.84
C VAL A 723 -39.03 57.05 -4.64
N GLY A 724 -38.25 55.97 -4.89
CA GLY A 724 -38.72 54.59 -4.76
C GLY A 724 -39.59 54.10 -5.92
N ARG A 725 -39.73 52.77 -5.98
CA ARG A 725 -40.34 52.08 -7.12
C ARG A 725 -41.80 52.45 -7.40
N LYS A 726 -42.61 52.66 -6.36
CA LYS A 726 -44.03 53.01 -6.49
C LYS A 726 -44.19 54.39 -7.13
N ILE A 727 -43.48 55.41 -6.70
CA ILE A 727 -43.55 56.77 -7.23
C ILE A 727 -42.95 56.85 -8.64
N ALA A 728 -41.82 56.16 -8.85
CA ALA A 728 -41.18 56.04 -10.16
C ALA A 728 -42.15 55.43 -11.22
N ALA A 729 -42.85 54.36 -10.85
CA ALA A 729 -43.85 53.70 -11.72
C ALA A 729 -45.04 54.59 -12.04
N MET A 730 -45.54 55.43 -11.08
CA MET A 730 -46.65 56.37 -11.29
C MET A 730 -46.28 57.53 -12.22
N ARG A 731 -45.01 57.87 -12.30
CA ARG A 731 -44.49 58.95 -13.18
C ARG A 731 -44.21 58.47 -14.60
N SER A 732 -44.09 57.16 -14.84
CA SER A 732 -43.92 56.56 -16.16
C SER A 732 -45.25 56.67 -16.93
N LYS A 733 -45.24 57.30 -18.10
CA LYS A 733 -46.42 57.59 -18.92
C LYS A 733 -47.07 56.38 -19.63
N SER A 734 -46.67 55.15 -19.31
CA SER A 734 -47.21 53.93 -19.95
C SER A 734 -47.47 52.86 -18.89
N PRO A 735 -48.75 52.45 -18.70
CA PRO A 735 -49.11 51.28 -17.87
C PRO A 735 -48.55 50.01 -18.48
N GLY A 736 -47.69 49.27 -17.75
CA GLY A 736 -47.14 47.97 -18.21
C GLY A 736 -45.72 48.01 -18.77
N HIS A 737 -44.99 49.13 -18.67
CA HIS A 737 -43.61 49.21 -19.09
C HIS A 737 -42.71 48.48 -18.05
N ILE A 738 -42.35 47.20 -18.35
CA ILE A 738 -41.22 46.56 -17.67
C ILE A 738 -40.00 47.44 -17.96
N SER A 739 -39.31 47.95 -16.92
CA SER A 739 -38.09 48.71 -17.09
C SER A 739 -37.16 47.95 -18.06
N ARG A 740 -36.63 48.61 -19.08
CA ARG A 740 -35.66 48.02 -20.02
C ARG A 740 -34.52 47.32 -19.28
N ALA A 741 -34.09 47.84 -18.14
CA ALA A 741 -33.07 47.24 -17.32
C ALA A 741 -33.52 45.91 -16.66
N THR A 742 -34.78 45.81 -16.22
CA THR A 742 -35.34 44.56 -15.70
C THR A 742 -35.42 43.50 -16.80
N ALA A 743 -35.75 43.90 -18.01
CA ALA A 743 -35.76 43.00 -19.17
C ALA A 743 -34.35 42.57 -19.57
N ILE A 744 -33.35 43.46 -19.57
CA ILE A 744 -31.94 43.15 -19.86
C ILE A 744 -31.36 42.26 -18.78
N LEU A 745 -31.66 42.48 -17.50
CA LEU A 745 -31.23 41.65 -16.37
C LEU A 745 -31.85 40.24 -16.47
N ALA A 746 -33.14 40.13 -16.78
CA ALA A 746 -33.82 38.85 -16.98
C ALA A 746 -33.27 38.09 -18.18
N GLU A 747 -32.98 38.79 -19.29
CA GLU A 747 -32.35 38.17 -20.49
C GLU A 747 -30.92 37.69 -20.17
N ARG A 748 -30.11 38.45 -19.42
CA ARG A 748 -28.78 38.04 -18.95
C ARG A 748 -28.87 36.91 -17.96
N GLN A 749 -29.78 36.93 -17.01
CA GLN A 749 -30.04 35.85 -16.09
C GLN A 749 -30.36 34.56 -16.83
N ALA A 750 -31.19 34.63 -17.86
CA ALA A 750 -31.56 33.48 -18.71
C ALA A 750 -30.35 32.98 -19.53
N LEU A 751 -29.50 33.89 -20.04
CA LEU A 751 -28.30 33.55 -20.81
C LEU A 751 -27.21 32.93 -19.93
N LEU A 752 -27.02 33.38 -18.71
CA LEU A 752 -26.05 32.84 -17.76
C LEU A 752 -26.53 31.54 -17.12
N ALA A 753 -27.82 31.38 -16.89
CA ALA A 753 -28.44 30.16 -16.37
C ALA A 753 -28.43 28.99 -17.38
N SER A 754 -28.18 29.26 -18.67
CA SER A 754 -28.05 28.21 -19.70
C SER A 754 -26.70 27.49 -19.73
N ASP A 755 -25.72 28.06 -19.05
CA ASP A 755 -24.38 27.46 -18.83
C ASP A 755 -24.26 27.19 -17.32
N ASP A 756 -24.11 25.96 -16.91
CA ASP A 756 -24.02 25.50 -15.48
C ASP A 756 -22.84 26.13 -14.67
N GLU A 757 -22.19 27.15 -15.21
CA GLU A 757 -21.01 27.78 -14.60
C GLU A 757 -21.32 28.88 -13.58
N ILE A 758 -22.50 29.56 -13.64
CA ILE A 758 -22.81 30.65 -12.70
C ILE A 758 -24.32 30.77 -12.47
N LYS A 759 -24.69 30.91 -11.20
CA LYS A 759 -26.06 31.24 -10.81
C LYS A 759 -26.14 32.70 -10.42
N LEU A 760 -27.00 33.46 -11.08
CA LEU A 760 -27.26 34.83 -10.82
C LEU A 760 -28.66 34.98 -10.21
N SER A 761 -28.75 35.58 -9.03
CA SER A 761 -30.04 35.97 -8.43
C SER A 761 -30.09 37.45 -8.18
N VAL A 762 -31.26 38.06 -8.43
CA VAL A 762 -31.48 39.49 -8.25
C VAL A 762 -32.66 39.71 -7.32
N LEU A 763 -32.44 40.39 -6.24
CA LEU A 763 -33.46 40.78 -5.27
C LEU A 763 -33.63 42.31 -5.26
N VAL A 764 -34.86 42.81 -5.36
CA VAL A 764 -35.14 44.24 -5.33
C VAL A 764 -36.08 44.53 -4.18
N THR A 765 -35.63 45.38 -3.25
CA THR A 765 -36.37 45.76 -2.05
C THR A 765 -36.46 47.30 -1.93
N ASP A 766 -37.33 47.78 -1.08
CA ASP A 766 -37.40 49.20 -0.73
C ASP A 766 -36.43 49.53 0.41
N LEU A 767 -35.60 50.56 0.29
CA LEU A 767 -34.58 50.97 1.29
C LEU A 767 -35.22 51.43 2.60
N TYR A 768 -36.30 52.22 2.49
CA TYR A 768 -37.05 52.77 3.63
C TYR A 768 -38.55 52.55 3.46
N PRO A 769 -39.06 51.32 3.70
CA PRO A 769 -40.46 50.97 3.43
C PRO A 769 -41.49 51.87 4.09
N GLU A 770 -41.12 52.51 5.20
CA GLU A 770 -42.00 53.37 6.03
C GLU A 770 -41.98 54.85 5.62
N ARG A 771 -41.18 55.25 4.60
CA ARG A 771 -41.06 56.63 4.16
C ARG A 771 -41.82 56.90 2.88
N GLU A 772 -42.20 58.18 2.66
CA GLU A 772 -42.84 58.65 1.42
C GLU A 772 -41.90 58.39 0.21
N HIS A 773 -40.63 58.67 0.37
CA HIS A 773 -39.60 58.28 -0.58
C HIS A 773 -38.91 57.00 -0.07
N THR A 774 -39.31 55.86 -0.62
CA THR A 774 -38.91 54.57 -0.12
C THR A 774 -37.47 54.18 -0.49
N GLY A 775 -36.85 54.88 -1.46
CA GLY A 775 -35.56 54.45 -2.02
C GLY A 775 -35.65 53.01 -2.61
N THR A 776 -34.55 52.54 -3.14
CA THR A 776 -34.49 51.17 -3.69
C THR A 776 -33.16 50.51 -3.32
N VAL A 777 -33.22 49.23 -3.02
CA VAL A 777 -32.03 48.36 -2.88
C VAL A 777 -32.15 47.23 -3.89
N VAL A 778 -31.14 47.09 -4.70
CA VAL A 778 -31.00 45.96 -5.63
C VAL A 778 -29.77 45.16 -5.20
N THR A 779 -30.01 43.94 -4.80
CA THR A 779 -28.96 43.00 -4.43
C THR A 779 -28.83 41.96 -5.53
N VAL A 780 -27.65 41.81 -6.06
CA VAL A 780 -27.28 40.81 -7.07
C VAL A 780 -26.32 39.85 -6.42
N ARG A 781 -26.71 38.59 -6.33
CA ARG A 781 -25.89 37.50 -5.83
C ARG A 781 -25.34 36.74 -7.02
N ILE A 782 -24.03 36.58 -7.06
CA ILE A 782 -23.28 35.89 -8.10
C ILE A 782 -22.59 34.71 -7.44
N GLU A 783 -23.00 33.52 -7.76
CA GLU A 783 -22.48 32.23 -7.25
C GLU A 783 -21.71 31.55 -8.38
N ALA A 784 -20.42 31.25 -8.18
CA ALA A 784 -19.65 30.41 -9.08
C ALA A 784 -20.23 28.97 -9.04
N GLY A 785 -20.54 28.39 -10.19
CA GLY A 785 -21.19 27.09 -10.29
C GLY A 785 -20.26 25.91 -10.15
#